data_b645a8c2eef71501b8e1e61f389ada61
#
_entry.id   b645a8c2eef71501b8e1e61f389ada61
#
_cell.length_a   1.000
_cell.length_b   1.000
_cell.length_c   1.000
_cell.angle_alpha   90.00
_cell.angle_beta   90.00
_cell.angle_gamma   90.00
#
_symmetry.space_group_name_H-M   'P 1'
#
loop_
_entity.id
_entity.type
_entity.pdbx_description
1 polymer ?
#
loop_
_entity_poly.entity_id
_entity_poly.type
_entity_poly.pdbx_seq_one_letter_code
_entity_poly.pdbx_strand_id
1 'polypeptide(L)'
;MSPLFTRSCLALSLCSIYAAQASAANQNALELENVVVTASGFSQQIKDAPASISVITREQIENKSYRDVTDALKDVPGVVVTGGASSSDISIRGMASKYTLMLVDGKRQDSRATRPNSDGAGIEQGWMPPLEAIERIEVVRGPMSSLYGSDAMGGVINIITRKVTPTWYGGVRTEATFQDRSDSGDYNSTSAFVSGPLIENLVGLQLYGQRSRRDEDHIVNGFNEQSTDSGTAKLSFTPDEHNDITFEAGKSEQDRYAHQGRSARSTDSFSDYERTNFAISHSGRWESITTDSYLQREKIENPGRRMELENTVLNTQMSYFSDSHITTFGGQYKYEDLSDEGNQLAAASDVNQLTRWSWALFAEDEWRLTEAFALTGGIRMDRDENYGTHWSPRLYGVYHLTENWTVKGGVSSGYRSPDIRAAVDDWGQITGGGGDPAIIVGNSSLKPEKSLSQEIGFIWDNLEGFSTGLTVFNTDFKDKITETRRCTDSTGNASGQCQIGGTSYKFISDRVNVDEAQMQGVEATLDWDITQSVKLATNYTFTASEQKSGPQKGKALNQMPRHMFNATLDWQATDQLGTWARMNYRGKTSDYLGRTTMSDGTPSYTFVDLGGTYRVTKNVKLLAGVYNVFNKEVDYQEYQTVLDGRRYTVGVDLSF
;
A
#
# COMPACT_ATOMS: atom_id res chain seq x y z
N MET A 1 -12.53 -36.36 -22.35
CA MET A 1 -12.18 -36.95 -21.03
C MET A 1 -10.68 -36.75 -20.85
N SER A 2 -10.28 -35.66 -20.25
CA SER A 2 -8.87 -35.28 -20.10
C SER A 2 -8.38 -35.65 -18.68
N PRO A 3 -7.11 -36.00 -18.50
CA PRO A 3 -6.55 -36.57 -17.27
C PRO A 3 -6.04 -35.47 -16.34
N LEU A 4 -6.91 -34.67 -15.75
CA LEU A 4 -6.52 -33.60 -14.82
C LEU A 4 -6.87 -33.89 -13.34
N PHE A 5 -7.42 -35.08 -13.03
CA PHE A 5 -7.89 -35.40 -11.67
C PHE A 5 -6.89 -36.20 -10.80
N THR A 6 -5.69 -36.52 -11.29
CA THR A 6 -4.80 -37.48 -10.60
C THR A 6 -3.57 -36.87 -9.90
N ARG A 7 -3.43 -35.54 -9.83
CA ARG A 7 -2.28 -34.92 -9.13
C ARG A 7 -2.61 -34.22 -7.80
N SER A 8 -3.88 -34.07 -7.45
CA SER A 8 -4.29 -33.38 -6.21
C SER A 8 -4.43 -34.30 -4.97
N CYS A 9 -4.35 -35.60 -5.12
CA CYS A 9 -4.56 -36.55 -4.00
C CYS A 9 -3.30 -36.90 -3.23
N LEU A 10 -2.11 -36.44 -3.61
CA LEU A 10 -0.85 -36.85 -2.92
C LEU A 10 -0.41 -35.85 -1.82
N ALA A 11 -1.08 -34.74 -1.64
CA ALA A 11 -0.77 -33.78 -0.58
C ALA A 11 -1.52 -34.04 0.75
N LEU A 12 -2.50 -34.95 0.77
CA LEU A 12 -3.34 -35.21 1.94
C LEU A 12 -2.82 -36.35 2.85
N SER A 13 -1.73 -37.01 2.52
CA SER A 13 -1.28 -38.20 3.25
C SER A 13 -0.15 -37.98 4.27
N LEU A 14 0.24 -36.71 4.54
CA LEU A 14 1.35 -36.41 5.46
C LEU A 14 0.96 -35.67 6.75
N CYS A 15 -0.34 -35.43 6.99
CA CYS A 15 -0.81 -34.65 8.16
C CYS A 15 -1.38 -35.52 9.32
N SER A 16 -1.05 -36.77 9.42
CA SER A 16 -1.54 -37.59 10.53
C SER A 16 -0.40 -38.04 11.46
N ILE A 17 0.25 -37.12 12.18
CA ILE A 17 1.04 -37.44 13.39
C ILE A 17 1.14 -36.14 14.25
N TYR A 18 0.72 -36.30 15.53
CA TYR A 18 0.84 -35.38 16.68
C TYR A 18 -0.23 -34.31 16.87
N ALA A 19 -1.34 -34.71 17.47
CA ALA A 19 -2.18 -33.85 18.28
C ALA A 19 -1.57 -33.73 19.70
N ALA A 20 -0.81 -32.67 19.97
CA ALA A 20 -0.44 -32.28 21.31
C ALA A 20 -1.23 -31.04 21.73
N GLN A 21 -1.75 -31.08 22.92
CA GLN A 21 -2.69 -30.11 23.50
C GLN A 21 -2.07 -28.72 23.63
N ALA A 22 -2.64 -27.71 22.96
CA ALA A 22 -2.37 -26.31 23.22
C ALA A 22 -3.51 -25.73 24.07
N SER A 23 -3.22 -25.45 25.33
CA SER A 23 -4.11 -24.68 26.21
C SER A 23 -3.82 -23.18 26.10
N ALA A 24 -4.85 -22.43 25.81
CA ALA A 24 -5.15 -21.04 26.15
C ALA A 24 -4.00 -20.02 26.30
N ALA A 25 -3.83 -19.19 25.30
CA ALA A 25 -3.22 -17.85 25.41
C ALA A 25 -4.25 -16.79 24.95
N ASN A 26 -5.26 -16.53 25.76
CA ASN A 26 -6.37 -15.63 25.38
C ASN A 26 -6.53 -14.43 26.32
N GLN A 27 -5.46 -13.96 26.97
CA GLN A 27 -5.55 -12.80 27.88
C GLN A 27 -4.67 -11.59 27.49
N ASN A 28 -3.74 -11.72 26.53
CA ASN A 28 -2.88 -10.60 26.12
C ASN A 28 -3.28 -9.96 24.79
N ALA A 29 -4.32 -10.43 24.12
CA ALA A 29 -4.72 -9.91 22.82
C ALA A 29 -5.40 -8.54 22.87
N LEU A 30 -6.13 -8.24 23.94
CA LEU A 30 -6.94 -7.01 24.08
C LEU A 30 -6.12 -5.73 24.32
N GLU A 31 -4.89 -5.83 24.80
CA GLU A 31 -4.04 -4.65 25.02
C GLU A 31 -3.23 -4.22 23.79
N LEU A 32 -3.04 -5.09 22.79
CA LEU A 32 -2.23 -4.83 21.58
C LEU A 32 -3.02 -4.16 20.44
N GLU A 33 -4.34 -4.19 20.47
CA GLU A 33 -5.19 -3.69 19.36
C GLU A 33 -5.10 -2.19 19.13
N ASN A 34 -4.71 -1.41 20.14
CA ASN A 34 -4.66 0.05 20.10
C ASN A 34 -3.24 0.63 20.02
N VAL A 35 -2.22 -0.20 19.78
CA VAL A 35 -0.82 0.23 19.75
C VAL A 35 -0.31 0.30 18.32
N VAL A 36 0.35 1.41 17.99
CA VAL A 36 0.95 1.70 16.67
C VAL A 36 2.40 2.12 16.82
N VAL A 37 3.20 1.92 15.77
CA VAL A 37 4.62 2.31 15.72
C VAL A 37 4.92 3.27 14.57
N THR A 38 4.13 3.25 13.50
CA THR A 38 4.45 3.96 12.25
C THR A 38 4.44 5.48 12.38
N ALA A 39 3.67 6.03 13.33
CA ALA A 39 3.52 7.48 13.48
C ALA A 39 4.69 8.18 14.17
N SER A 40 5.48 7.45 14.98
CA SER A 40 6.54 8.03 15.84
C SER A 40 7.83 7.21 15.88
N GLY A 41 7.83 6.01 15.26
CA GLY A 41 8.98 5.10 15.31
C GLY A 41 9.12 4.32 16.63
N PHE A 42 8.20 4.48 17.57
CA PHE A 42 8.11 3.69 18.80
C PHE A 42 6.63 3.34 19.10
N SER A 43 6.42 2.35 19.96
CA SER A 43 5.07 1.85 20.28
C SER A 43 4.31 2.82 21.18
N GLN A 44 3.11 3.24 20.75
CA GLN A 44 2.22 4.11 21.53
C GLN A 44 0.75 3.85 21.17
N GLN A 45 -0.18 4.35 22.00
CA GLN A 45 -1.60 4.23 21.71
C GLN A 45 -2.01 5.12 20.52
N ILE A 46 -3.02 4.69 19.75
CA ILE A 46 -3.51 5.44 18.58
C ILE A 46 -3.94 6.87 18.96
N LYS A 47 -4.58 7.05 20.13
CA LYS A 47 -5.03 8.37 20.60
C LYS A 47 -3.87 9.33 20.88
N ASP A 48 -2.71 8.80 21.29
CA ASP A 48 -1.51 9.55 21.63
C ASP A 48 -0.61 9.79 20.42
N ALA A 49 -0.81 9.03 19.34
CA ALA A 49 0.01 9.11 18.14
C ALA A 49 -0.10 10.49 17.48
N PRO A 50 1.04 11.16 17.18
CA PRO A 50 1.06 12.49 16.59
C PRO A 50 0.78 12.45 15.06
N ALA A 51 -0.29 11.78 14.65
CA ALA A 51 -0.76 11.69 13.27
C ALA A 51 -2.21 11.22 13.21
N SER A 52 -2.84 11.38 12.05
CA SER A 52 -4.10 10.71 11.70
C SER A 52 -3.77 9.27 11.29
N ILE A 53 -4.09 8.31 12.13
CA ILE A 53 -3.78 6.89 11.92
C ILE A 53 -5.01 6.00 12.02
N SER A 54 -5.04 4.94 11.24
CA SER A 54 -6.00 3.84 11.32
C SER A 54 -5.28 2.51 11.36
N VAL A 55 -5.87 1.55 12.05
CA VAL A 55 -5.35 0.18 12.15
C VAL A 55 -6.41 -0.79 11.67
N ILE A 56 -5.99 -1.74 10.82
CA ILE A 56 -6.77 -2.92 10.49
C ILE A 56 -6.19 -4.04 11.34
N THR A 57 -7.00 -4.55 12.26
CA THR A 57 -6.56 -5.54 13.24
C THR A 57 -6.53 -6.96 12.69
N ARG A 58 -5.85 -7.85 13.39
CA ARG A 58 -5.83 -9.27 13.07
C ARG A 58 -7.25 -9.87 13.03
N GLU A 59 -8.10 -9.52 13.98
CA GLU A 59 -9.49 -9.98 14.03
C GLU A 59 -10.27 -9.60 12.77
N GLN A 60 -10.13 -8.36 12.31
CA GLN A 60 -10.77 -7.89 11.07
C GLN A 60 -10.28 -8.64 9.84
N ILE A 61 -8.97 -8.99 9.78
CA ILE A 61 -8.37 -9.74 8.69
C ILE A 61 -8.88 -11.18 8.69
N GLU A 62 -8.97 -11.84 9.85
CA GLU A 62 -9.37 -13.24 9.97
C GLU A 62 -10.84 -13.51 9.69
N ASN A 63 -11.70 -12.54 9.95
CA ASN A 63 -13.15 -12.72 9.86
C ASN A 63 -13.73 -12.37 8.49
N LYS A 64 -12.91 -11.84 7.56
CA LYS A 64 -13.33 -11.44 6.22
C LYS A 64 -12.50 -12.15 5.14
N SER A 65 -13.10 -12.38 3.99
CA SER A 65 -12.40 -12.93 2.81
C SER A 65 -11.92 -11.78 1.94
N TYR A 66 -10.85 -11.12 2.38
CA TYR A 66 -10.15 -10.16 1.53
C TYR A 66 -9.27 -10.90 0.51
N ARG A 67 -9.27 -10.46 -0.74
CA ARG A 67 -8.38 -11.02 -1.77
C ARG A 67 -6.91 -10.73 -1.47
N ASP A 68 -6.67 -9.51 -1.04
CA ASP A 68 -5.33 -8.98 -0.78
C ASP A 68 -5.42 -7.78 0.17
N VAL A 69 -4.29 -7.17 0.46
CA VAL A 69 -4.19 -5.97 1.31
C VAL A 69 -5.02 -4.80 0.77
N THR A 70 -5.18 -4.67 -0.55
CA THR A 70 -5.96 -3.55 -1.14
C THR A 70 -7.45 -3.66 -0.81
N ASP A 71 -8.00 -4.88 -0.73
CA ASP A 71 -9.39 -5.08 -0.31
C ASP A 71 -9.62 -4.66 1.15
N ALA A 72 -8.67 -4.95 2.03
CA ALA A 72 -8.72 -4.53 3.43
C ALA A 72 -8.63 -2.99 3.57
N LEU A 73 -7.80 -2.35 2.76
CA LEU A 73 -7.62 -0.90 2.78
C LEU A 73 -8.82 -0.09 2.28
N LYS A 74 -9.77 -0.71 1.58
CA LYS A 74 -11.01 -0.04 1.11
C LYS A 74 -11.87 0.51 2.25
N ASP A 75 -11.78 -0.07 3.42
CA ASP A 75 -12.56 0.33 4.60
C ASP A 75 -11.89 1.46 5.41
N VAL A 76 -10.67 1.89 5.06
CA VAL A 76 -9.93 2.93 5.77
C VAL A 76 -10.36 4.33 5.30
N PRO A 77 -10.66 5.29 6.21
CA PRO A 77 -11.00 6.65 5.83
C PRO A 77 -9.87 7.32 5.06
N GLY A 78 -10.20 8.14 4.06
CA GLY A 78 -9.21 8.85 3.25
C GLY A 78 -8.42 7.99 2.26
N VAL A 79 -8.61 6.68 2.25
CA VAL A 79 -7.94 5.76 1.33
C VAL A 79 -8.85 5.42 0.16
N VAL A 80 -8.34 5.57 -1.05
CA VAL A 80 -9.00 5.18 -2.28
C VAL A 80 -8.17 4.13 -2.98
N VAL A 81 -8.75 2.96 -3.20
CA VAL A 81 -8.20 1.96 -4.10
C VAL A 81 -8.68 2.30 -5.51
N THR A 82 -7.77 2.74 -6.35
CA THR A 82 -8.00 3.09 -7.76
C THR A 82 -7.57 1.95 -8.67
N GLY A 83 -7.96 2.03 -9.95
CA GLY A 83 -7.72 0.95 -10.90
C GLY A 83 -8.70 -0.20 -10.70
N GLY A 84 -8.43 -1.27 -11.36
CA GLY A 84 -9.21 -2.49 -11.45
C GLY A 84 -8.55 -3.35 -12.51
N ALA A 85 -9.26 -4.34 -13.01
CA ALA A 85 -8.71 -5.20 -14.04
C ALA A 85 -7.34 -5.79 -13.62
N SER A 86 -6.28 -5.46 -14.33
CA SER A 86 -4.96 -6.07 -14.10
C SER A 86 -4.15 -5.43 -12.97
N SER A 87 -4.57 -4.28 -12.43
CA SER A 87 -3.78 -3.59 -11.41
C SER A 87 -4.61 -2.64 -10.56
N SER A 88 -4.42 -2.69 -9.26
CA SER A 88 -4.98 -1.71 -8.32
C SER A 88 -3.87 -0.82 -7.77
N ASP A 89 -4.24 0.36 -7.35
CA ASP A 89 -3.33 1.31 -6.76
C ASP A 89 -3.99 2.01 -5.55
N ILE A 90 -3.19 2.53 -4.63
CA ILE A 90 -3.68 3.07 -3.37
C ILE A 90 -3.34 4.55 -3.30
N SER A 91 -4.36 5.40 -3.17
CA SER A 91 -4.23 6.83 -2.99
C SER A 91 -4.72 7.23 -1.60
N ILE A 92 -4.02 8.15 -0.95
CA ILE A 92 -4.40 8.67 0.37
C ILE A 92 -4.69 10.16 0.26
N ARG A 93 -5.87 10.61 0.75
CA ARG A 93 -6.31 12.02 0.79
C ARG A 93 -6.19 12.76 -0.55
N GLY A 94 -6.43 12.07 -1.66
CA GLY A 94 -6.34 12.67 -2.99
C GLY A 94 -4.94 12.70 -3.60
N MET A 95 -3.92 12.32 -2.87
CA MET A 95 -2.57 12.15 -3.40
C MET A 95 -2.48 10.86 -4.19
N ALA A 96 -1.90 10.91 -5.39
CA ALA A 96 -1.72 9.72 -6.22
C ALA A 96 -0.85 8.68 -5.51
N SER A 97 -0.98 7.44 -5.91
CA SER A 97 -0.31 6.28 -5.27
C SER A 97 1.20 6.39 -5.19
N LYS A 98 1.83 7.07 -6.14
CA LYS A 98 3.29 7.33 -6.11
C LYS A 98 3.75 8.16 -4.89
N TYR A 99 2.83 8.75 -4.14
CA TYR A 99 3.08 9.51 -2.90
C TYR A 99 2.72 8.71 -1.65
N THR A 100 2.34 7.44 -1.80
CA THR A 100 2.05 6.52 -0.70
C THR A 100 3.22 5.55 -0.54
N LEU A 101 3.87 5.60 0.62
CA LEU A 101 4.94 4.68 0.95
C LEU A 101 4.37 3.38 1.53
N MET A 102 4.79 2.25 0.97
CA MET A 102 4.45 0.92 1.48
C MET A 102 5.64 0.36 2.27
N LEU A 103 5.37 -0.18 3.45
CA LEU A 103 6.35 -0.83 4.31
C LEU A 103 5.88 -2.24 4.70
N VAL A 104 6.81 -3.14 4.92
CA VAL A 104 6.61 -4.42 5.61
C VAL A 104 7.59 -4.49 6.77
N ASP A 105 7.07 -4.56 8.01
CA ASP A 105 7.86 -4.47 9.24
C ASP A 105 8.83 -3.28 9.24
N GLY A 106 8.35 -2.11 8.82
CA GLY A 106 9.14 -0.89 8.71
C GLY A 106 10.12 -0.83 7.53
N LYS A 107 10.27 -1.91 6.76
CA LYS A 107 11.17 -1.98 5.59
C LYS A 107 10.44 -1.54 4.31
N ARG A 108 11.05 -0.61 3.56
CA ARG A 108 10.50 -0.06 2.32
C ARG A 108 10.27 -1.14 1.26
N GLN A 109 9.14 -1.01 0.54
CA GLN A 109 8.81 -1.81 -0.65
C GLN A 109 8.84 -0.86 -1.86
N ASP A 110 9.87 -0.95 -2.68
CA ASP A 110 10.15 0.05 -3.71
C ASP A 110 10.39 -0.61 -5.07
N SER A 111 9.34 -0.74 -5.87
CA SER A 111 9.36 -1.42 -7.17
C SER A 111 8.96 -0.54 -8.35
N ARG A 112 8.64 0.74 -8.11
CA ARG A 112 8.05 1.60 -9.15
C ARG A 112 8.95 1.80 -10.36
N ALA A 113 10.27 1.82 -10.18
CA ALA A 113 11.21 2.00 -11.29
C ALA A 113 11.23 0.83 -12.28
N THR A 114 10.75 -0.37 -11.91
CA THR A 114 10.68 -1.53 -12.84
C THR A 114 9.48 -1.49 -13.78
N ARG A 115 8.61 -0.50 -13.64
CA ARG A 115 7.48 -0.31 -14.55
C ARG A 115 7.87 0.55 -15.75
N PRO A 116 7.32 0.23 -16.94
CA PRO A 116 7.57 1.02 -18.16
C PRO A 116 7.20 2.49 -17.99
N ASN A 117 6.14 2.75 -17.26
CA ASN A 117 5.68 4.08 -16.94
C ASN A 117 5.46 4.15 -15.42
N SER A 118 6.31 4.91 -14.74
CA SER A 118 6.28 5.07 -13.29
C SER A 118 5.01 5.74 -12.74
N ASP A 119 4.19 6.33 -13.61
CA ASP A 119 2.91 6.95 -13.23
C ASP A 119 1.73 5.96 -13.28
N GLY A 120 1.93 4.74 -13.77
CA GLY A 120 0.90 3.71 -13.78
C GLY A 120 0.66 3.07 -12.41
N ALA A 121 -0.30 2.16 -12.33
CA ALA A 121 -0.63 1.42 -11.12
C ALA A 121 0.53 0.55 -10.63
N GLY A 122 0.68 0.41 -9.30
CA GLY A 122 1.76 -0.32 -8.64
C GLY A 122 1.69 -1.83 -8.82
N ILE A 123 2.82 -2.45 -8.64
CA ILE A 123 2.96 -3.90 -8.50
C ILE A 123 3.25 -4.28 -7.04
N GLU A 124 3.46 -3.29 -6.18
CA GLU A 124 3.84 -3.44 -4.79
C GLU A 124 2.83 -4.29 -4.01
N GLN A 125 1.55 -4.21 -4.37
CA GLN A 125 0.48 -4.97 -3.70
C GLN A 125 0.67 -6.49 -3.83
N GLY A 126 1.27 -6.95 -4.93
CA GLY A 126 1.57 -8.36 -5.14
C GLY A 126 2.78 -8.88 -4.35
N TRP A 127 3.58 -7.97 -3.77
CA TRP A 127 4.72 -8.32 -2.92
C TRP A 127 4.37 -8.40 -1.43
N MET A 128 3.13 -8.07 -1.07
CA MET A 128 2.71 -8.06 0.33
C MET A 128 2.65 -9.46 0.90
N PRO A 129 2.93 -9.62 2.21
CA PRO A 129 2.73 -10.89 2.89
C PRO A 129 1.28 -11.38 2.75
N PRO A 130 1.04 -12.71 2.72
CA PRO A 130 -0.30 -13.25 2.79
C PRO A 130 -0.99 -12.82 4.08
N LEU A 131 -2.31 -12.66 4.03
CA LEU A 131 -3.11 -12.14 5.15
C LEU A 131 -2.91 -12.94 6.45
N GLU A 132 -2.62 -14.23 6.36
CA GLU A 132 -2.36 -15.11 7.51
C GLU A 132 -1.06 -14.77 8.24
N ALA A 133 -0.09 -14.18 7.55
CA ALA A 133 1.17 -13.73 8.14
C ALA A 133 1.09 -12.32 8.75
N ILE A 134 -0.02 -11.57 8.50
CA ILE A 134 -0.17 -10.19 8.95
C ILE A 134 -0.76 -10.16 10.37
N GLU A 135 -0.14 -9.39 11.26
CA GLU A 135 -0.65 -9.08 12.58
C GLU A 135 -1.61 -7.90 12.55
N ARG A 136 -1.23 -6.82 11.85
CA ARG A 136 -2.05 -5.63 11.63
C ARG A 136 -1.51 -4.81 10.47
N ILE A 137 -2.34 -3.90 9.97
CA ILE A 137 -1.94 -2.92 8.95
C ILE A 137 -2.16 -1.53 9.56
N GLU A 138 -1.10 -0.74 9.63
CA GLU A 138 -1.12 0.63 10.11
C GLU A 138 -1.14 1.59 8.91
N VAL A 139 -2.10 2.51 8.88
CA VAL A 139 -2.26 3.50 7.81
C VAL A 139 -2.16 4.90 8.40
N VAL A 140 -1.04 5.56 8.16
CA VAL A 140 -0.83 6.96 8.52
C VAL A 140 -1.19 7.84 7.34
N ARG A 141 -2.08 8.81 7.56
CA ARG A 141 -2.53 9.74 6.54
C ARG A 141 -1.87 11.11 6.72
N GLY A 142 -1.43 11.68 5.62
CA GLY A 142 -0.65 12.92 5.58
C GLY A 142 0.86 12.68 5.54
N PRO A 143 1.66 13.72 5.32
CA PRO A 143 3.09 13.59 5.11
C PRO A 143 3.83 13.04 6.33
N MET A 144 4.67 12.04 6.10
CA MET A 144 5.56 11.43 7.07
C MET A 144 7.04 11.48 6.64
N SER A 145 7.37 12.43 5.78
CA SER A 145 8.75 12.55 5.27
C SER A 145 9.78 12.91 6.34
N SER A 146 9.37 13.46 7.50
CA SER A 146 10.25 13.69 8.66
C SER A 146 10.85 12.41 9.24
N LEU A 147 10.18 11.26 9.12
CA LEU A 147 10.69 9.95 9.56
C LEU A 147 11.13 9.09 8.38
N TYR A 148 10.33 9.03 7.31
CA TYR A 148 10.50 8.07 6.23
C TYR A 148 11.11 8.64 4.94
N GLY A 149 11.26 9.98 4.83
CA GLY A 149 11.87 10.64 3.67
C GLY A 149 10.98 10.66 2.43
N SER A 150 11.59 10.52 1.26
CA SER A 150 10.92 10.52 -0.04
C SER A 150 9.80 9.48 -0.11
N ASP A 151 8.75 9.80 -0.88
CA ASP A 151 7.56 8.98 -1.20
C ASP A 151 6.48 8.94 -0.11
N ALA A 152 6.75 9.43 1.11
CA ALA A 152 5.79 9.50 2.21
C ALA A 152 5.03 10.84 2.26
N MET A 153 4.64 11.39 1.09
CA MET A 153 3.94 12.68 1.01
C MET A 153 2.43 12.57 1.27
N GLY A 154 1.80 11.52 0.78
CA GLY A 154 0.37 11.24 0.96
C GLY A 154 0.09 10.47 2.25
N GLY A 155 1.02 9.62 2.62
CA GLY A 155 0.94 8.79 3.80
C GLY A 155 1.84 7.57 3.75
N VAL A 156 1.73 6.74 4.78
CA VAL A 156 2.49 5.50 4.93
C VAL A 156 1.53 4.36 5.27
N ILE A 157 1.68 3.24 4.58
CA ILE A 157 1.01 1.98 4.92
C ILE A 157 2.08 1.01 5.38
N ASN A 158 2.02 0.59 6.63
CA ASN A 158 2.96 -0.35 7.21
C ASN A 158 2.24 -1.65 7.58
N ILE A 159 2.66 -2.73 6.95
CA ILE A 159 2.16 -4.08 7.19
C ILE A 159 3.05 -4.71 8.23
N ILE A 160 2.52 -4.92 9.42
CA ILE A 160 3.23 -5.57 10.52
C ILE A 160 2.93 -7.06 10.47
N THR A 161 3.97 -7.86 10.31
CA THR A 161 3.84 -9.32 10.31
C THR A 161 3.81 -9.87 11.74
N ARG A 162 3.23 -11.06 11.88
CA ARG A 162 3.22 -11.78 13.16
C ARG A 162 4.64 -12.06 13.63
N LYS A 163 4.86 -12.02 14.93
CA LYS A 163 6.14 -12.40 15.53
C LYS A 163 6.23 -13.93 15.68
N VAL A 164 7.45 -14.42 15.86
CA VAL A 164 7.65 -15.82 16.22
C VAL A 164 6.95 -16.12 17.54
N THR A 165 6.18 -17.21 17.53
CA THR A 165 5.41 -17.68 18.69
C THR A 165 6.27 -18.52 19.62
N PRO A 166 6.04 -18.51 20.95
CA PRO A 166 6.80 -19.35 21.90
C PRO A 166 6.53 -20.83 21.73
N THR A 167 5.44 -21.21 21.08
CA THR A 167 5.08 -22.58 20.71
C THR A 167 4.82 -22.66 19.23
N TRP A 168 4.95 -23.84 18.64
CA TRP A 168 4.62 -24.04 17.24
C TRP A 168 3.15 -23.73 16.98
N TYR A 169 2.93 -22.88 16.02
CA TYR A 169 1.62 -22.50 15.50
C TYR A 169 1.68 -22.44 13.99
N GLY A 170 0.63 -22.85 13.33
CA GLY A 170 0.55 -22.74 11.89
C GLY A 170 -0.88 -22.75 11.40
N GLY A 171 -1.05 -22.38 10.14
CA GLY A 171 -2.33 -22.41 9.46
C GLY A 171 -2.18 -22.49 7.95
N VAL A 172 -3.21 -23.02 7.34
CA VAL A 172 -3.40 -23.05 5.88
C VAL A 172 -4.80 -22.55 5.59
N ARG A 173 -4.90 -21.53 4.77
CA ARG A 173 -6.17 -21.00 4.30
C ARG A 173 -6.28 -21.21 2.79
N THR A 174 -7.39 -21.75 2.34
CA THR A 174 -7.71 -21.87 0.92
C THR A 174 -9.09 -21.31 0.63
N GLU A 175 -9.19 -20.53 -0.45
CA GLU A 175 -10.42 -19.85 -0.86
C GLU A 175 -10.65 -20.01 -2.36
N ALA A 176 -11.91 -20.12 -2.75
CA ALA A 176 -12.35 -20.07 -4.13
C ALA A 176 -13.47 -19.03 -4.29
N THR A 177 -13.34 -18.18 -5.28
CA THR A 177 -14.30 -17.15 -5.64
C THR A 177 -14.87 -17.44 -7.02
N PHE A 178 -16.17 -17.57 -7.09
CA PHE A 178 -16.93 -17.83 -8.30
C PHE A 178 -17.67 -16.55 -8.73
N GLN A 179 -17.54 -16.17 -9.97
CA GLN A 179 -18.21 -15.00 -10.53
C GLN A 179 -19.66 -15.37 -10.94
N ASP A 180 -20.59 -14.45 -10.71
CA ASP A 180 -21.98 -14.61 -11.17
C ASP A 180 -22.09 -14.48 -12.70
N ARG A 181 -21.22 -13.67 -13.30
CA ARG A 181 -21.12 -13.45 -14.74
C ARG A 181 -20.19 -14.47 -15.38
N SER A 182 -20.63 -15.10 -16.46
CA SER A 182 -19.83 -16.11 -17.19
C SER A 182 -18.66 -15.52 -18.00
N ASP A 183 -18.62 -14.20 -18.17
CA ASP A 183 -17.53 -13.47 -18.86
C ASP A 183 -16.48 -12.92 -17.90
N SER A 184 -16.64 -13.10 -16.60
CA SER A 184 -15.68 -12.72 -15.56
C SER A 184 -14.94 -13.95 -15.05
N GLY A 185 -13.62 -13.82 -14.85
CA GLY A 185 -12.74 -14.91 -14.43
C GLY A 185 -12.88 -15.26 -12.94
N ASP A 186 -12.92 -16.53 -12.65
CA ASP A 186 -12.90 -17.04 -11.27
C ASP A 186 -11.51 -16.83 -10.62
N TYR A 187 -11.49 -16.83 -9.29
CA TYR A 187 -10.28 -16.62 -8.52
C TYR A 187 -10.13 -17.68 -7.43
N ASN A 188 -8.91 -18.14 -7.22
CA ASN A 188 -8.58 -19.01 -6.10
C ASN A 188 -7.26 -18.59 -5.44
N SER A 189 -7.15 -18.84 -4.16
CA SER A 189 -5.92 -18.59 -3.40
C SER A 189 -5.72 -19.66 -2.34
N THR A 190 -4.45 -19.96 -2.06
CA THR A 190 -4.02 -20.76 -0.94
C THR A 190 -2.83 -20.09 -0.31
N SER A 191 -2.88 -19.88 0.99
CA SER A 191 -1.81 -19.32 1.79
C SER A 191 -1.50 -20.23 2.98
N ALA A 192 -0.26 -20.17 3.42
CA ALA A 192 0.21 -20.91 4.57
C ALA A 192 1.11 -20.04 5.44
N PHE A 193 1.04 -20.29 6.73
CA PHE A 193 1.88 -19.65 7.73
C PHE A 193 2.25 -20.69 8.78
N VAL A 194 3.53 -20.72 9.18
CA VAL A 194 4.00 -21.52 10.31
C VAL A 194 5.07 -20.76 11.07
N SER A 195 5.02 -20.81 12.39
CA SER A 195 5.95 -20.14 13.27
C SER A 195 6.17 -20.93 14.55
N GLY A 196 7.39 -20.93 15.09
CA GLY A 196 7.69 -21.56 16.36
C GLY A 196 9.19 -21.57 16.67
N PRO A 197 9.55 -22.06 17.86
CA PRO A 197 10.94 -22.13 18.31
C PRO A 197 11.65 -23.33 17.69
N LEU A 198 12.82 -23.08 17.07
CA LEU A 198 13.80 -24.14 16.79
C LEU A 198 14.61 -24.48 18.04
N ILE A 199 14.96 -23.44 18.83
CA ILE A 199 15.57 -23.54 20.15
C ILE A 199 14.80 -22.57 21.04
N GLU A 200 14.17 -23.08 22.09
CA GLU A 200 13.35 -22.29 23.01
C GLU A 200 14.11 -21.05 23.51
N ASN A 201 13.46 -19.90 23.44
CA ASN A 201 13.95 -18.59 23.85
C ASN A 201 15.24 -18.12 23.17
N LEU A 202 15.72 -18.81 22.12
CA LEU A 202 16.96 -18.44 21.44
C LEU A 202 16.81 -18.32 19.92
N VAL A 203 16.24 -19.34 19.26
CA VAL A 203 16.13 -19.36 17.80
C VAL A 203 14.69 -19.67 17.40
N GLY A 204 14.08 -18.77 16.69
CA GLY A 204 12.74 -18.93 16.13
C GLY A 204 12.74 -19.02 14.61
N LEU A 205 11.80 -19.75 14.06
CA LEU A 205 11.56 -19.86 12.62
C LEU A 205 10.15 -19.41 12.29
N GLN A 206 10.02 -18.66 11.22
CA GLN A 206 8.74 -18.30 10.63
C GLN A 206 8.81 -18.52 9.12
N LEU A 207 7.84 -19.22 8.57
CA LEU A 207 7.69 -19.46 7.14
C LEU A 207 6.27 -19.06 6.74
N TYR A 208 6.14 -18.35 5.64
CA TYR A 208 4.84 -18.06 5.05
C TYR A 208 4.93 -17.94 3.53
N GLY A 209 3.83 -18.18 2.88
CA GLY A 209 3.73 -18.06 1.44
C GLY A 209 2.30 -18.14 0.95
N GLN A 210 2.12 -17.78 -0.30
CA GLN A 210 0.82 -17.86 -0.96
C GLN A 210 0.96 -18.24 -2.42
N ARG A 211 -0.09 -18.81 -2.92
CA ARG A 211 -0.34 -19.04 -4.33
C ARG A 211 -1.73 -18.57 -4.68
N SER A 212 -1.86 -17.64 -5.62
CA SER A 212 -3.16 -17.17 -6.12
C SER A 212 -3.23 -17.25 -7.63
N ARG A 213 -4.42 -17.49 -8.14
CA ARG A 213 -4.72 -17.58 -9.57
C ARG A 213 -6.06 -16.93 -9.85
N ARG A 214 -6.13 -16.14 -10.91
CA ARG A 214 -7.35 -15.61 -11.48
C ARG A 214 -7.41 -15.97 -12.97
N ASP A 215 -8.54 -16.45 -13.41
CA ASP A 215 -8.80 -16.64 -14.83
C ASP A 215 -9.04 -15.29 -15.53
N GLU A 216 -8.72 -15.19 -16.81
CA GLU A 216 -8.91 -13.98 -17.60
C GLU A 216 -10.39 -13.68 -17.86
N ASP A 217 -10.78 -12.42 -17.71
CA ASP A 217 -12.10 -11.97 -18.13
C ASP A 217 -12.26 -12.03 -19.66
N HIS A 218 -13.47 -12.29 -20.12
CA HIS A 218 -13.88 -12.11 -21.51
C HIS A 218 -14.55 -10.73 -21.70
N ILE A 219 -14.00 -9.72 -21.04
CA ILE A 219 -14.44 -8.32 -21.04
C ILE A 219 -13.25 -7.45 -21.42
N VAL A 220 -13.36 -6.73 -22.53
CA VAL A 220 -12.29 -5.82 -22.98
C VAL A 220 -12.03 -4.75 -21.92
N ASN A 221 -10.75 -4.56 -21.56
CA ASN A 221 -10.25 -3.81 -20.42
C ASN A 221 -10.67 -4.38 -19.05
N GLY A 222 -11.12 -5.62 -19.00
CA GLY A 222 -11.38 -6.39 -17.79
C GLY A 222 -10.09 -6.94 -17.16
N PHE A 223 -10.25 -7.86 -16.22
CA PHE A 223 -9.12 -8.47 -15.53
C PHE A 223 -8.37 -9.44 -16.44
N ASN A 224 -7.04 -9.30 -16.47
CA ASN A 224 -6.15 -10.25 -17.12
C ASN A 224 -6.15 -11.58 -16.35
N GLU A 225 -5.71 -12.66 -16.99
CA GLU A 225 -5.24 -13.82 -16.26
C GLU A 225 -4.08 -13.39 -15.34
N GLN A 226 -4.13 -13.79 -14.08
CA GLN A 226 -3.13 -13.40 -13.09
C GLN A 226 -2.68 -14.58 -12.27
N SER A 227 -1.38 -14.63 -11.99
CA SER A 227 -0.82 -15.56 -11.04
C SER A 227 0.15 -14.83 -10.09
N THR A 228 0.13 -15.21 -8.83
CA THR A 228 1.09 -14.75 -7.83
C THR A 228 1.53 -15.94 -7.00
N ASP A 229 2.83 -16.15 -6.94
CA ASP A 229 3.48 -17.13 -6.08
C ASP A 229 4.47 -16.39 -5.18
N SER A 230 4.43 -16.62 -3.88
CA SER A 230 5.39 -16.01 -2.95
C SER A 230 5.73 -16.93 -1.79
N GLY A 231 6.95 -16.77 -1.29
CA GLY A 231 7.42 -17.45 -0.10
C GLY A 231 8.46 -16.62 0.62
N THR A 232 8.37 -16.59 1.95
CA THR A 232 9.32 -15.88 2.81
C THR A 232 9.68 -16.75 4.01
N ALA A 233 10.97 -16.76 4.34
CA ALA A 233 11.52 -17.37 5.54
C ALA A 233 12.15 -16.31 6.43
N LYS A 234 11.86 -16.35 7.73
CA LYS A 234 12.49 -15.53 8.76
C LYS A 234 13.09 -16.41 9.83
N LEU A 235 14.34 -16.17 10.16
CA LEU A 235 15.04 -16.79 11.27
C LEU A 235 15.34 -15.72 12.30
N SER A 236 14.74 -15.81 13.48
CA SER A 236 14.96 -14.90 14.59
C SER A 236 15.93 -15.49 15.57
N PHE A 237 16.92 -14.70 16.01
CA PHE A 237 17.90 -15.04 17.02
C PHE A 237 17.80 -14.03 18.17
N THR A 238 17.44 -14.52 19.35
CA THR A 238 17.21 -13.72 20.57
C THR A 238 18.24 -14.15 21.62
N PRO A 239 19.48 -13.63 21.56
CA PRO A 239 20.57 -14.06 22.44
C PRO A 239 20.33 -13.71 23.92
N ASP A 240 19.53 -12.69 24.18
CA ASP A 240 19.14 -12.20 25.50
C ASP A 240 17.79 -11.46 25.42
N GLU A 241 17.29 -10.97 26.56
CA GLU A 241 16.01 -10.25 26.65
C GLU A 241 16.03 -8.85 25.99
N HIS A 242 17.20 -8.35 25.63
CA HIS A 242 17.39 -7.01 25.06
C HIS A 242 17.54 -7.01 23.54
N ASN A 243 17.97 -8.10 22.95
CA ASN A 243 18.37 -8.14 21.54
C ASN A 243 17.59 -9.17 20.73
N ASP A 244 16.97 -8.73 19.65
CA ASP A 244 16.37 -9.56 18.62
C ASP A 244 17.08 -9.30 17.28
N ILE A 245 17.61 -10.34 16.65
CA ILE A 245 18.20 -10.29 15.32
C ILE A 245 17.37 -11.18 14.40
N THR A 246 16.92 -10.64 13.28
CA THR A 246 16.11 -11.39 12.30
C THR A 246 16.80 -11.41 10.94
N PHE A 247 16.97 -12.60 10.39
CA PHE A 247 17.37 -12.82 9.01
C PHE A 247 16.12 -13.16 8.19
N GLU A 248 15.92 -12.48 7.08
CA GLU A 248 14.78 -12.65 6.19
C GLU A 248 15.28 -12.95 4.78
N ALA A 249 14.63 -13.92 4.11
CA ALA A 249 14.81 -14.21 2.70
C ALA A 249 13.45 -14.48 2.08
N GLY A 250 13.14 -13.83 0.96
CA GLY A 250 11.87 -13.98 0.26
C GLY A 250 12.04 -14.01 -1.25
N LYS A 251 11.12 -14.72 -1.91
CA LYS A 251 10.94 -14.70 -3.35
C LYS A 251 9.46 -14.56 -3.69
N SER A 252 9.14 -13.75 -4.71
CA SER A 252 7.79 -13.58 -5.22
C SER A 252 7.81 -13.46 -6.73
N GLU A 253 6.81 -14.04 -7.39
CA GLU A 253 6.61 -14.01 -8.83
C GLU A 253 5.18 -13.57 -9.13
N GLN A 254 4.99 -12.72 -10.14
CA GLN A 254 3.70 -12.23 -10.60
C GLN A 254 3.65 -12.27 -12.12
N ASP A 255 2.71 -13.06 -12.65
CA ASP A 255 2.45 -13.11 -14.09
C ASP A 255 1.08 -12.53 -14.40
N ARG A 256 0.97 -11.86 -15.54
CA ARG A 256 -0.29 -11.33 -16.05
C ARG A 256 -0.35 -11.53 -17.55
N TYR A 257 -1.42 -12.16 -18.02
CA TYR A 257 -1.71 -12.37 -19.44
C TYR A 257 -3.02 -11.72 -19.84
N ALA A 258 -3.01 -11.02 -20.97
CA ALA A 258 -4.22 -10.47 -21.58
C ALA A 258 -4.24 -10.87 -23.06
N HIS A 259 -5.30 -11.55 -23.48
CA HIS A 259 -5.47 -11.97 -24.87
C HIS A 259 -6.37 -11.02 -25.64
N GLN A 260 -6.03 -10.77 -26.89
CA GLN A 260 -6.81 -9.95 -27.80
C GLN A 260 -8.25 -10.48 -27.92
N GLY A 261 -9.24 -9.59 -27.78
CA GLY A 261 -10.66 -9.93 -27.85
C GLY A 261 -11.21 -10.54 -26.56
N ARG A 262 -10.37 -10.71 -25.53
CA ARG A 262 -10.77 -10.99 -24.15
C ARG A 262 -10.54 -9.75 -23.29
N SER A 263 -9.55 -9.75 -22.41
CA SER A 263 -9.22 -8.58 -21.59
C SER A 263 -8.40 -7.54 -22.36
N ALA A 264 -7.61 -7.91 -23.35
CA ALA A 264 -6.89 -6.99 -24.22
C ALA A 264 -7.72 -6.52 -25.42
N ARG A 265 -7.63 -5.21 -25.72
CA ARG A 265 -8.40 -4.59 -26.81
C ARG A 265 -7.82 -4.88 -28.21
N SER A 266 -6.51 -4.77 -28.37
CA SER A 266 -5.89 -4.74 -29.70
C SER A 266 -4.80 -5.78 -29.93
N THR A 267 -4.05 -6.15 -28.92
CA THR A 267 -2.92 -7.10 -28.99
C THR A 267 -2.80 -7.84 -27.67
N ASP A 268 -2.32 -9.07 -27.73
CA ASP A 268 -1.92 -9.80 -26.53
C ASP A 268 -0.87 -9.02 -25.76
N SER A 269 -0.94 -9.06 -24.45
CA SER A 269 0.08 -8.49 -23.58
C SER A 269 0.44 -9.47 -22.46
N PHE A 270 1.71 -9.45 -22.11
CA PHE A 270 2.27 -10.23 -21.02
C PHE A 270 3.13 -9.34 -20.15
N SER A 271 3.03 -9.52 -18.86
CA SER A 271 3.99 -8.96 -17.91
C SER A 271 4.34 -9.98 -16.86
N ASP A 272 5.63 -10.07 -16.59
CA ASP A 272 6.24 -10.98 -15.66
C ASP A 272 7.13 -10.15 -14.73
N TYR A 273 6.96 -10.35 -13.43
CA TYR A 273 7.76 -9.68 -12.41
C TYR A 273 8.26 -10.70 -11.40
N GLU A 274 9.56 -10.68 -11.18
CA GLU A 274 10.19 -11.46 -10.11
C GLU A 274 10.78 -10.52 -9.07
N ARG A 275 10.64 -10.88 -7.80
CA ARG A 275 11.26 -10.17 -6.68
C ARG A 275 11.98 -11.14 -5.78
N THR A 276 13.23 -10.81 -5.45
CA THR A 276 14.01 -11.49 -4.42
C THR A 276 14.44 -10.46 -3.38
N ASN A 277 14.25 -10.75 -2.10
CA ASN A 277 14.65 -9.86 -1.01
C ASN A 277 15.41 -10.61 0.07
N PHE A 278 16.42 -9.93 0.60
CA PHE A 278 17.17 -10.35 1.78
C PHE A 278 17.23 -9.19 2.77
N ALA A 279 17.04 -9.47 4.04
CA ALA A 279 17.22 -8.48 5.07
C ALA A 279 17.82 -9.08 6.33
N ILE A 280 18.61 -8.27 7.04
CA ILE A 280 18.99 -8.49 8.41
C ILE A 280 18.47 -7.31 9.22
N SER A 281 17.77 -7.58 10.30
CA SER A 281 17.22 -6.57 11.20
C SER A 281 17.69 -6.82 12.62
N HIS A 282 17.88 -5.76 13.38
CA HIS A 282 18.17 -5.79 14.80
C HIS A 282 17.21 -4.86 15.52
N SER A 283 16.53 -5.38 16.55
CA SER A 283 15.74 -4.59 17.50
C SER A 283 16.34 -4.75 18.88
N GLY A 284 16.71 -3.63 19.49
CA GLY A 284 17.27 -3.58 20.84
C GLY A 284 16.31 -2.89 21.82
N ARG A 285 16.23 -3.41 23.05
CA ARG A 285 15.36 -2.89 24.11
C ARG A 285 16.10 -2.86 25.44
N TRP A 286 16.33 -1.67 25.95
CA TRP A 286 16.91 -1.44 27.28
C TRP A 286 15.97 -0.54 28.06
N GLU A 287 16.24 -0.33 29.33
CA GLU A 287 15.35 0.40 30.24
C GLU A 287 14.88 1.77 29.70
N SER A 288 15.78 2.55 29.12
CA SER A 288 15.50 3.89 28.60
C SER A 288 15.78 4.05 27.10
N ILE A 289 16.10 2.98 26.40
CA ILE A 289 16.52 3.04 25.00
C ILE A 289 15.91 1.90 24.21
N THR A 290 15.36 2.22 23.05
CA THR A 290 15.07 1.22 22.01
C THR A 290 15.83 1.55 20.75
N THR A 291 16.24 0.51 20.01
CA THR A 291 16.90 0.66 18.71
C THR A 291 16.25 -0.26 17.69
N ASP A 292 16.09 0.23 16.47
CA ASP A 292 15.65 -0.56 15.32
C ASP A 292 16.56 -0.24 14.14
N SER A 293 17.15 -1.29 13.57
CA SER A 293 18.06 -1.16 12.44
C SER A 293 17.83 -2.29 11.45
N TYR A 294 17.98 -2.00 10.16
CA TYR A 294 17.98 -3.04 9.14
C TYR A 294 18.92 -2.71 7.99
N LEU A 295 19.45 -3.76 7.38
CA LEU A 295 20.07 -3.75 6.08
C LEU A 295 19.24 -4.65 5.17
N GLN A 296 18.72 -4.09 4.10
CA GLN A 296 17.90 -4.80 3.10
C GLN A 296 18.55 -4.69 1.74
N ARG A 297 18.57 -5.79 1.01
CA ARG A 297 18.81 -5.81 -0.44
C ARG A 297 17.62 -6.45 -1.13
N GLU A 298 17.10 -5.75 -2.11
CA GLU A 298 15.95 -6.15 -2.91
C GLU A 298 16.35 -6.11 -4.38
N LYS A 299 16.03 -7.17 -5.10
CA LYS A 299 16.16 -7.25 -6.55
C LYS A 299 14.79 -7.50 -7.15
N ILE A 300 14.38 -6.66 -8.10
CA ILE A 300 13.12 -6.77 -8.81
C ILE A 300 13.43 -6.81 -10.31
N GLU A 301 12.91 -7.81 -10.98
CA GLU A 301 13.10 -8.05 -12.42
C GLU A 301 11.77 -7.90 -13.16
N ASN A 302 11.82 -7.37 -14.36
CA ASN A 302 10.76 -7.37 -15.35
C ASN A 302 11.36 -7.95 -16.64
N PRO A 303 11.44 -9.29 -16.77
CA PRO A 303 12.10 -9.95 -17.89
C PRO A 303 11.52 -9.59 -19.25
N GLY A 304 10.19 -9.42 -19.33
CA GLY A 304 9.51 -9.03 -20.56
C GLY A 304 9.98 -7.67 -21.13
N ARG A 305 10.54 -6.81 -20.27
CA ARG A 305 11.12 -5.52 -20.66
C ARG A 305 12.63 -5.45 -20.52
N ARG A 306 13.25 -6.51 -20.06
CA ARG A 306 14.69 -6.55 -19.73
C ARG A 306 15.08 -5.42 -18.78
N MET A 307 14.30 -5.30 -17.70
CA MET A 307 14.51 -4.37 -16.60
C MET A 307 14.89 -5.11 -15.34
N GLU A 308 15.84 -4.55 -14.61
CA GLU A 308 16.27 -5.01 -13.29
C GLU A 308 16.51 -3.82 -12.39
N LEU A 309 15.95 -3.84 -11.20
CA LEU A 309 16.19 -2.84 -10.17
C LEU A 309 16.75 -3.52 -8.92
N GLU A 310 17.93 -3.10 -8.50
CA GLU A 310 18.49 -3.45 -7.21
C GLU A 310 18.44 -2.25 -6.26
N ASN A 311 17.83 -2.45 -5.10
CA ASN A 311 17.81 -1.49 -4.00
C ASN A 311 18.58 -2.02 -2.81
N THR A 312 19.49 -1.25 -2.27
CA THR A 312 20.14 -1.52 -1.00
C THR A 312 19.79 -0.40 -0.02
N VAL A 313 19.20 -0.75 1.12
CA VAL A 313 18.79 0.22 2.15
C VAL A 313 19.39 -0.18 3.50
N LEU A 314 20.11 0.73 4.10
CA LEU A 314 20.51 0.68 5.50
C LEU A 314 19.70 1.74 6.25
N ASN A 315 18.98 1.33 7.28
CA ASN A 315 18.25 2.25 8.16
C ASN A 315 18.57 1.93 9.61
N THR A 316 18.72 2.94 10.43
CA THR A 316 18.91 2.79 11.87
C THR A 316 18.23 3.93 12.60
N GLN A 317 17.60 3.62 13.72
CA GLN A 317 17.03 4.60 14.63
C GLN A 317 17.20 4.17 16.07
N MET A 318 17.21 5.16 16.96
CA MET A 318 17.25 4.98 18.40
C MET A 318 16.24 5.92 19.03
N SER A 319 15.42 5.42 19.96
CA SER A 319 14.53 6.22 20.79
C SER A 319 14.99 6.17 22.24
N TYR A 320 15.17 7.36 22.84
CA TYR A 320 15.52 7.55 24.24
C TYR A 320 14.30 8.04 25.01
N PHE A 321 13.96 7.34 26.08
CA PHE A 321 12.81 7.61 26.94
C PHE A 321 13.26 8.25 28.24
N SER A 322 12.73 9.43 28.52
CA SER A 322 12.87 10.12 29.82
C SER A 322 11.50 10.52 30.36
N ASP A 323 11.45 11.11 31.54
CA ASP A 323 10.17 11.46 32.21
C ASP A 323 9.29 12.38 31.34
N SER A 324 9.88 13.34 30.64
CA SER A 324 9.16 14.36 29.87
C SER A 324 9.46 14.38 28.39
N HIS A 325 10.45 13.60 27.92
CA HIS A 325 10.86 13.57 26.52
C HIS A 325 10.98 12.13 26.00
N ILE A 326 10.52 11.92 24.78
CA ILE A 326 10.88 10.75 23.98
C ILE A 326 11.57 11.26 22.74
N THR A 327 12.89 11.09 22.68
CA THR A 327 13.71 11.59 21.58
C THR A 327 14.11 10.45 20.68
N THR A 328 13.69 10.50 19.42
CA THR A 328 14.05 9.54 18.37
C THR A 328 15.01 10.20 17.40
N PHE A 329 16.12 9.55 17.08
CA PHE A 329 17.02 9.98 16.03
C PHE A 329 17.55 8.80 15.24
N GLY A 330 17.91 9.06 14.00
CA GLY A 330 18.36 7.98 13.14
C GLY A 330 18.98 8.47 11.84
N GLY A 331 19.35 7.49 11.04
CA GLY A 331 19.93 7.71 9.73
C GLY A 331 19.54 6.63 8.74
N GLN A 332 19.57 6.99 7.47
CA GLN A 332 19.25 6.10 6.35
C GLN A 332 20.28 6.30 5.25
N TYR A 333 20.66 5.22 4.59
CA TYR A 333 21.38 5.22 3.33
C TYR A 333 20.63 4.35 2.33
N LYS A 334 20.44 4.85 1.12
CA LYS A 334 19.79 4.11 0.02
C LYS A 334 20.69 4.18 -1.22
N TYR A 335 20.86 3.05 -1.88
CA TYR A 335 21.51 2.94 -3.18
C TYR A 335 20.57 2.21 -4.14
N GLU A 336 20.34 2.81 -5.30
CA GLU A 336 19.50 2.29 -6.38
C GLU A 336 20.36 2.03 -7.61
N ASP A 337 20.21 0.85 -8.20
CA ASP A 337 20.85 0.45 -9.46
C ASP A 337 19.77 -0.09 -10.37
N LEU A 338 19.45 0.66 -11.42
CA LEU A 338 18.46 0.31 -12.43
C LEU A 338 19.16 -0.03 -13.74
N SER A 339 19.02 -1.26 -14.19
CA SER A 339 19.30 -1.68 -15.56
C SER A 339 17.99 -1.74 -16.34
N ASP A 340 17.87 -1.01 -17.46
CA ASP A 340 16.69 -0.98 -18.31
C ASP A 340 17.10 -0.86 -19.79
N GLU A 341 17.06 -1.97 -20.51
CA GLU A 341 17.34 -1.98 -21.95
C GLU A 341 16.20 -1.37 -22.79
N GLY A 342 15.15 -0.90 -22.14
CA GLY A 342 13.98 -0.30 -22.78
C GLY A 342 14.08 1.20 -23.04
N ASN A 343 15.29 1.80 -23.03
CA ASN A 343 15.47 3.18 -23.48
C ASN A 343 15.14 3.29 -24.97
N GLN A 344 14.11 4.06 -25.28
CA GLN A 344 13.57 4.19 -26.65
C GLN A 344 13.97 5.51 -27.31
N LEU A 345 14.87 6.27 -26.71
CA LEU A 345 15.46 7.45 -27.32
C LEU A 345 16.57 6.99 -28.29
N ALA A 346 16.29 7.00 -29.56
CA ALA A 346 17.21 6.47 -30.61
C ALA A 346 18.61 7.11 -30.57
N ALA A 347 18.69 8.39 -30.17
CA ALA A 347 19.97 9.13 -30.06
C ALA A 347 20.82 8.72 -28.85
N ALA A 348 20.26 8.00 -27.86
CA ALA A 348 20.91 7.61 -26.60
C ALA A 348 20.51 6.19 -26.16
N SER A 349 20.27 5.29 -27.10
CA SER A 349 19.80 3.92 -26.83
C SER A 349 20.81 3.03 -26.09
N ASP A 350 22.05 3.47 -25.98
CA ASP A 350 23.12 2.84 -25.20
C ASP A 350 23.08 3.21 -23.69
N VAL A 351 22.30 4.23 -23.30
CA VAL A 351 22.06 4.57 -21.90
C VAL A 351 21.03 3.58 -21.33
N ASN A 352 21.47 2.55 -20.64
CA ASN A 352 20.64 1.47 -20.13
C ASN A 352 20.88 1.14 -18.64
N GLN A 353 21.83 1.80 -17.99
CA GLN A 353 22.10 1.65 -16.57
C GLN A 353 22.11 3.02 -15.88
N LEU A 354 21.36 3.13 -14.80
CA LEU A 354 21.21 4.35 -14.00
C LEU A 354 21.40 4.01 -12.52
N THR A 355 22.27 4.74 -11.87
CA THR A 355 22.49 4.58 -10.42
C THR A 355 22.15 5.86 -9.67
N ARG A 356 21.79 5.72 -8.40
CA ARG A 356 21.56 6.87 -7.51
C ARG A 356 21.79 6.47 -6.06
N TRP A 357 22.49 7.31 -5.33
CA TRP A 357 22.58 7.20 -3.88
C TRP A 357 21.86 8.36 -3.18
N SER A 358 21.35 8.08 -2.00
CA SER A 358 20.85 9.09 -1.07
C SER A 358 21.14 8.69 0.36
N TRP A 359 21.29 9.68 1.26
CA TRP A 359 21.37 9.43 2.68
C TRP A 359 20.60 10.50 3.46
N ALA A 360 20.21 10.17 4.68
CA ALA A 360 19.46 11.07 5.52
C ALA A 360 19.86 10.93 6.99
N LEU A 361 19.67 12.04 7.72
CA LEU A 361 19.68 12.07 9.18
C LEU A 361 18.36 12.69 9.64
N PHE A 362 17.79 12.15 10.71
CA PHE A 362 16.55 12.68 11.27
C PHE A 362 16.57 12.65 12.80
N ALA A 363 15.79 13.57 13.36
CA ALA A 363 15.52 13.62 14.80
C ALA A 363 14.09 14.08 15.02
N GLU A 364 13.43 13.48 16.00
CA GLU A 364 12.09 13.86 16.46
C GLU A 364 12.06 13.78 17.97
N ASP A 365 11.43 14.75 18.62
CA ASP A 365 11.25 14.78 20.06
C ASP A 365 9.77 14.98 20.39
N GLU A 366 9.20 14.07 21.17
CA GLU A 366 7.91 14.23 21.81
C GLU A 366 8.14 14.78 23.22
N TRP A 367 7.79 16.04 23.41
CA TRP A 367 7.88 16.72 24.69
C TRP A 367 6.52 16.72 25.40
N ARG A 368 6.44 16.02 26.51
CA ARG A 368 5.29 16.02 27.43
C ARG A 368 5.33 17.26 28.29
N LEU A 369 4.75 18.35 27.79
CA LEU A 369 4.69 19.64 28.47
C LEU A 369 3.85 19.60 29.74
N THR A 370 2.78 18.78 29.73
CA THR A 370 1.93 18.46 30.89
C THR A 370 1.46 17.01 30.77
N GLU A 371 0.80 16.47 31.78
CA GLU A 371 0.14 15.14 31.67
C GLU A 371 -0.90 15.07 30.55
N ALA A 372 -1.51 16.21 30.21
CA ALA A 372 -2.55 16.30 29.20
C ALA A 372 -2.06 16.76 27.83
N PHE A 373 -0.86 17.32 27.70
CA PHE A 373 -0.38 17.91 26.44
C PHE A 373 1.02 17.47 26.06
N ALA A 374 1.13 16.83 24.92
CA ALA A 374 2.38 16.47 24.28
C ALA A 374 2.57 17.28 22.96
N LEU A 375 3.78 17.75 22.73
CA LEU A 375 4.20 18.43 21.50
C LEU A 375 5.34 17.66 20.84
N THR A 376 5.12 17.21 19.62
CA THR A 376 6.13 16.49 18.83
C THR A 376 6.74 17.42 17.80
N GLY A 377 8.04 17.62 17.83
CA GLY A 377 8.82 18.35 16.84
C GLY A 377 9.80 17.43 16.13
N GLY A 378 9.76 17.40 14.81
CA GLY A 378 10.66 16.55 14.02
C GLY A 378 11.30 17.31 12.87
N ILE A 379 12.51 16.87 12.49
CA ILE A 379 13.22 17.37 11.33
C ILE A 379 14.05 16.25 10.70
N ARG A 380 14.03 16.20 9.38
CA ARG A 380 14.89 15.31 8.59
C ARG A 380 15.64 16.10 7.53
N MET A 381 16.89 15.75 7.35
CA MET A 381 17.74 16.21 6.27
C MET A 381 18.01 15.02 5.34
N ASP A 382 17.62 15.15 4.10
CA ASP A 382 17.94 14.21 3.04
C ASP A 382 18.98 14.82 2.09
N ARG A 383 19.97 14.04 1.71
CA ARG A 383 20.94 14.37 0.69
C ARG A 383 20.85 13.37 -0.44
N ASP A 384 20.45 13.85 -1.60
CA ASP A 384 20.33 13.08 -2.84
C ASP A 384 21.47 13.43 -3.78
N GLU A 385 22.01 12.45 -4.52
CA GLU A 385 23.10 12.63 -5.47
C GLU A 385 22.79 13.72 -6.52
N ASN A 386 21.56 13.71 -7.04
CA ASN A 386 21.15 14.57 -8.15
C ASN A 386 20.48 15.87 -7.69
N TYR A 387 19.76 15.84 -6.53
CA TYR A 387 18.87 16.94 -6.12
C TYR A 387 19.39 17.72 -4.90
N GLY A 388 20.56 17.36 -4.40
CA GLY A 388 21.18 18.08 -3.29
C GLY A 388 20.49 17.81 -1.95
N THR A 389 20.38 18.86 -1.11
CA THR A 389 19.88 18.72 0.26
C THR A 389 18.43 19.21 0.35
N HIS A 390 17.59 18.41 1.02
CA HIS A 390 16.21 18.75 1.33
C HIS A 390 15.95 18.59 2.83
N TRP A 391 15.08 19.47 3.38
CA TRP A 391 14.66 19.46 4.78
C TRP A 391 13.17 19.22 4.91
N SER A 392 12.78 18.29 5.78
CA SER A 392 11.38 17.94 6.04
C SER A 392 11.06 18.17 7.53
N PRO A 393 10.63 19.39 7.92
CA PRO A 393 10.18 19.67 9.27
C PRO A 393 8.76 19.20 9.53
N ARG A 394 8.47 18.93 10.83
CA ARG A 394 7.15 18.58 11.36
C ARG A 394 6.96 19.17 12.74
N LEU A 395 5.73 19.62 13.04
CA LEU A 395 5.32 20.02 14.38
C LEU A 395 3.89 19.53 14.60
N TYR A 396 3.66 18.79 15.68
CA TYR A 396 2.36 18.17 15.95
C TYR A 396 2.06 18.16 17.45
N GLY A 397 0.83 18.53 17.83
CA GLY A 397 0.37 18.53 19.21
C GLY A 397 -0.73 17.50 19.44
N VAL A 398 -0.71 16.89 20.60
CA VAL A 398 -1.79 16.02 21.13
C VAL A 398 -2.20 16.54 22.49
N TYR A 399 -3.50 16.85 22.65
CA TYR A 399 -4.03 17.42 23.87
C TYR A 399 -5.27 16.64 24.36
N HIS A 400 -5.16 16.02 25.51
CA HIS A 400 -6.25 15.37 26.21
C HIS A 400 -7.01 16.41 27.03
N LEU A 401 -8.10 16.95 26.46
CA LEU A 401 -8.96 17.92 27.13
C LEU A 401 -9.62 17.31 28.37
N THR A 402 -10.01 16.06 28.26
CA THR A 402 -10.54 15.20 29.33
C THR A 402 -10.13 13.76 29.04
N GLU A 403 -10.45 12.81 29.89
CA GLU A 403 -10.25 11.37 29.65
C GLU A 403 -10.95 10.88 28.37
N ASN A 404 -12.06 11.53 27.99
CA ASN A 404 -12.87 11.18 26.83
C ASN A 404 -12.55 12.01 25.57
N TRP A 405 -11.97 13.20 25.69
CA TRP A 405 -11.73 14.11 24.58
C TRP A 405 -10.24 14.30 24.30
N THR A 406 -9.85 13.99 23.10
CA THR A 406 -8.51 14.27 22.59
C THR A 406 -8.60 15.20 21.36
N VAL A 407 -7.82 16.26 21.37
CA VAL A 407 -7.59 17.15 20.22
C VAL A 407 -6.17 16.95 19.76
N LYS A 408 -5.98 16.73 18.48
CA LYS A 408 -4.65 16.61 17.92
C LYS A 408 -4.55 17.31 16.56
N GLY A 409 -3.37 17.83 16.25
CA GLY A 409 -3.17 18.50 15.00
C GLY A 409 -1.78 19.06 14.84
N GLY A 410 -1.45 19.44 13.62
CA GLY A 410 -0.12 19.94 13.34
C GLY A 410 0.11 20.28 11.89
N VAL A 411 1.38 20.52 11.60
CA VAL A 411 1.91 20.84 10.28
C VAL A 411 3.03 19.87 9.96
N SER A 412 2.96 19.24 8.79
CA SER A 412 3.96 18.28 8.31
C SER A 412 4.34 18.61 6.88
N SER A 413 5.63 18.59 6.58
CA SER A 413 6.12 18.70 5.21
C SER A 413 6.39 17.32 4.61
N GLY A 414 6.23 17.23 3.29
CA GLY A 414 6.59 16.05 2.51
C GLY A 414 7.39 16.43 1.28
N TYR A 415 8.18 15.49 0.81
CA TYR A 415 8.85 15.65 -0.47
C TYR A 415 8.98 14.31 -1.20
N ARG A 416 9.19 14.38 -2.52
CA ARG A 416 9.49 13.24 -3.35
C ARG A 416 10.53 13.61 -4.41
N SER A 417 11.64 12.87 -4.45
CA SER A 417 12.62 12.98 -5.53
C SER A 417 12.00 12.47 -6.85
N PRO A 418 12.36 13.08 -8.00
CA PRO A 418 11.96 12.55 -9.30
C PRO A 418 12.39 11.08 -9.47
N ASP A 419 11.60 10.31 -10.22
CA ASP A 419 11.98 8.93 -10.56
C ASP A 419 13.29 8.91 -11.32
N ILE A 420 14.11 7.88 -11.11
CA ILE A 420 15.48 7.79 -11.62
C ILE A 420 15.58 8.03 -13.15
N ARG A 421 14.63 7.46 -13.94
CA ARG A 421 14.57 7.68 -15.39
C ARG A 421 14.03 9.05 -15.80
N ALA A 422 13.14 9.63 -14.99
CA ALA A 422 12.53 10.90 -15.30
C ALA A 422 13.53 12.06 -15.29
N ALA A 423 14.62 11.91 -14.56
CA ALA A 423 15.66 12.89 -14.33
C ALA A 423 16.85 12.79 -15.29
N VAL A 424 16.75 12.04 -16.37
CA VAL A 424 17.84 11.81 -17.33
C VAL A 424 17.42 12.31 -18.71
N ASP A 425 18.15 13.31 -19.25
CA ASP A 425 17.87 13.91 -20.56
C ASP A 425 18.01 12.89 -21.71
N ASP A 426 18.89 11.91 -21.53
CA ASP A 426 19.17 10.84 -22.50
C ASP A 426 18.26 9.62 -22.31
N TRP A 427 17.11 9.78 -21.63
CA TRP A 427 16.11 8.75 -21.48
C TRP A 427 14.82 9.09 -22.21
N GLY A 428 14.35 8.18 -23.06
CA GLY A 428 13.08 8.33 -23.77
C GLY A 428 12.19 7.10 -23.65
N GLN A 429 10.90 7.35 -23.57
CA GLN A 429 9.87 6.32 -23.52
C GLN A 429 8.81 6.55 -24.57
N ILE A 430 8.59 5.56 -25.44
CA ILE A 430 7.50 5.58 -26.43
C ILE A 430 6.15 5.56 -25.71
N THR A 431 5.23 6.35 -26.21
CA THR A 431 3.87 6.54 -25.71
C THR A 431 2.88 6.72 -26.87
N GLY A 432 1.59 6.85 -26.56
CA GLY A 432 0.57 7.26 -27.54
C GLY A 432 -0.14 6.13 -28.28
N GLY A 433 0.03 4.87 -27.88
CA GLY A 433 -0.67 3.65 -28.32
C GLY A 433 -1.18 3.64 -29.79
N GLY A 434 -0.76 2.68 -30.60
CA GLY A 434 -1.20 2.46 -31.98
C GLY A 434 -0.80 3.53 -33.00
N GLY A 435 -0.23 3.15 -34.11
CA GLY A 435 0.22 4.06 -35.16
C GLY A 435 1.66 4.58 -34.95
N ASP A 436 1.94 5.78 -35.44
CA ASP A 436 3.27 6.38 -35.39
C ASP A 436 3.74 6.66 -33.96
N PRO A 437 5.04 6.49 -33.66
CA PRO A 437 5.57 6.64 -32.32
C PRO A 437 5.48 8.09 -31.82
N ALA A 438 5.15 8.23 -30.54
CA ALA A 438 5.35 9.46 -29.78
C ALA A 438 6.30 9.16 -28.62
N ILE A 439 7.02 10.16 -28.11
CA ILE A 439 8.04 9.94 -27.08
C ILE A 439 7.90 10.95 -25.93
N ILE A 440 8.16 10.46 -24.72
CA ILE A 440 8.35 11.26 -23.53
C ILE A 440 9.83 11.23 -23.20
N VAL A 441 10.45 12.38 -23.02
CA VAL A 441 11.87 12.53 -22.72
C VAL A 441 12.03 12.95 -21.25
N GLY A 442 13.05 12.41 -20.61
CA GLY A 442 13.44 12.83 -19.26
C GLY A 442 14.00 14.25 -19.22
N ASN A 443 14.21 14.79 -18.03
CA ASN A 443 14.69 16.14 -17.82
C ASN A 443 15.55 16.23 -16.55
N SER A 444 16.85 16.45 -16.73
CA SER A 444 17.81 16.57 -15.62
C SER A 444 17.63 17.84 -14.77
N SER A 445 16.83 18.80 -15.25
CA SER A 445 16.52 20.03 -14.48
C SER A 445 15.28 19.91 -13.57
N LEU A 446 14.67 18.72 -13.48
CA LEU A 446 13.55 18.47 -12.56
C LEU A 446 13.94 18.76 -11.11
N LYS A 447 12.97 19.29 -10.38
CA LYS A 447 13.06 19.53 -8.92
C LYS A 447 12.23 18.50 -8.17
N PRO A 448 12.59 18.18 -6.92
CA PRO A 448 11.73 17.40 -6.06
C PRO A 448 10.34 18.02 -5.87
N GLU A 449 9.33 17.18 -5.88
CA GLU A 449 7.95 17.55 -5.54
C GLU A 449 7.85 17.78 -4.02
N LYS A 450 7.03 18.74 -3.58
CA LYS A 450 6.91 19.15 -2.18
C LYS A 450 5.46 19.27 -1.75
N SER A 451 5.19 18.99 -0.48
CA SER A 451 3.90 19.26 0.14
C SER A 451 4.05 19.87 1.53
N LEU A 452 3.04 20.66 1.92
CA LEU A 452 2.85 21.14 3.27
C LEU A 452 1.41 20.82 3.68
N SER A 453 1.24 19.98 4.67
CA SER A 453 -0.07 19.57 5.17
C SER A 453 -0.31 20.14 6.56
N GLN A 454 -1.53 20.64 6.78
CA GLN A 454 -2.04 21.08 8.06
C GLN A 454 -3.28 20.26 8.39
N GLU A 455 -3.40 19.81 9.63
CA GLU A 455 -4.60 19.11 10.07
C GLU A 455 -4.96 19.42 11.51
N ILE A 456 -6.24 19.31 11.81
CA ILE A 456 -6.76 19.27 13.16
C ILE A 456 -7.82 18.18 13.28
N GLY A 457 -7.71 17.39 14.32
CA GLY A 457 -8.60 16.27 14.62
C GLY A 457 -9.14 16.33 16.04
N PHE A 458 -10.37 15.87 16.19
CA PHE A 458 -11.07 15.70 17.45
C PHE A 458 -11.46 14.24 17.59
N ILE A 459 -11.18 13.64 18.73
CA ILE A 459 -11.57 12.27 19.06
C ILE A 459 -12.37 12.33 20.34
N TRP A 460 -13.52 11.69 20.36
CA TRP A 460 -14.29 11.43 21.55
C TRP A 460 -14.48 9.93 21.75
N ASP A 461 -14.18 9.45 22.95
CA ASP A 461 -14.25 8.05 23.32
C ASP A 461 -14.93 7.94 24.68
N ASN A 462 -16.01 7.17 24.76
CA ASN A 462 -16.70 6.98 26.03
C ASN A 462 -16.04 5.94 26.96
N LEU A 463 -14.94 5.29 26.47
CA LEU A 463 -14.20 4.22 27.15
C LEU A 463 -15.06 2.95 27.43
N GLU A 464 -16.24 2.87 26.84
CA GLU A 464 -17.22 1.79 26.98
C GLU A 464 -17.66 1.24 25.62
N GLY A 465 -16.82 1.36 24.59
CA GLY A 465 -17.08 0.80 23.26
C GLY A 465 -17.78 1.75 22.28
N PHE A 466 -17.77 3.06 22.54
CA PHE A 466 -18.18 4.04 21.53
C PHE A 466 -17.10 5.10 21.35
N SER A 467 -16.56 5.20 20.15
CA SER A 467 -15.63 6.27 19.78
C SER A 467 -16.02 6.94 18.46
N THR A 468 -15.71 8.22 18.35
CA THR A 468 -15.93 8.99 17.12
C THR A 468 -14.80 9.97 16.92
N GLY A 469 -14.45 10.21 15.67
CA GLY A 469 -13.38 11.12 15.27
C GLY A 469 -13.82 12.04 14.13
N LEU A 470 -13.28 13.25 14.13
CA LEU A 470 -13.42 14.21 13.03
C LEU A 470 -12.07 14.85 12.77
N THR A 471 -11.58 14.76 11.55
CA THR A 471 -10.32 15.41 11.12
C THR A 471 -10.58 16.28 9.92
N VAL A 472 -10.08 17.51 9.96
CA VAL A 472 -10.06 18.45 8.83
C VAL A 472 -8.61 18.63 8.40
N PHE A 473 -8.34 18.55 7.11
CA PHE A 473 -7.00 18.70 6.58
C PHE A 473 -6.95 19.61 5.35
N ASN A 474 -5.80 20.25 5.16
CA ASN A 474 -5.41 20.97 3.96
C ASN A 474 -3.97 20.60 3.59
N THR A 475 -3.72 20.29 2.33
CA THR A 475 -2.39 20.00 1.82
C THR A 475 -2.13 20.86 0.59
N ASP A 476 -1.13 21.72 0.68
CA ASP A 476 -0.59 22.48 -0.44
C ASP A 476 0.55 21.66 -1.09
N PHE A 477 0.49 21.56 -2.42
CA PHE A 477 1.39 20.75 -3.21
C PHE A 477 2.08 21.61 -4.27
N LYS A 478 3.41 21.52 -4.37
CA LYS A 478 4.24 22.32 -5.27
C LYS A 478 5.17 21.45 -6.10
N ASP A 479 5.58 22.02 -7.25
CA ASP A 479 6.56 21.42 -8.15
C ASP A 479 6.14 20.02 -8.67
N LYS A 480 4.83 19.77 -8.85
CA LYS A 480 4.34 18.48 -9.37
C LYS A 480 5.02 18.17 -10.70
N ILE A 481 5.58 16.95 -10.81
CA ILE A 481 6.14 16.46 -12.07
C ILE A 481 5.01 15.97 -12.97
N THR A 482 4.96 16.50 -14.18
CA THR A 482 4.01 16.15 -15.23
C THR A 482 4.70 16.16 -16.60
N GLU A 483 3.90 16.11 -17.65
CA GLU A 483 4.37 16.14 -19.03
C GLU A 483 3.81 17.36 -19.75
N THR A 484 4.66 18.00 -20.56
CA THR A 484 4.24 19.03 -21.49
C THR A 484 4.68 18.69 -22.90
N ARG A 485 3.83 19.03 -23.87
CA ARG A 485 4.17 18.78 -25.28
C ARG A 485 5.07 19.89 -25.81
N ARG A 486 6.33 19.51 -26.09
CA ARG A 486 7.29 20.39 -26.74
C ARG A 486 6.99 20.52 -28.23
N CYS A 487 6.53 19.46 -28.86
CA CYS A 487 6.21 19.39 -30.27
C CYS A 487 5.00 18.49 -30.51
N THR A 488 4.13 18.86 -31.43
CA THR A 488 3.04 18.02 -31.95
C THR A 488 3.02 18.14 -33.46
N ASP A 489 3.11 17.01 -34.16
CA ASP A 489 3.02 16.95 -35.61
C ASP A 489 1.58 17.25 -36.06
N SER A 490 1.40 18.28 -36.88
CA SER A 490 0.07 18.76 -37.30
C SER A 490 -0.70 17.78 -38.17
N THR A 491 0.00 16.78 -38.75
CA THR A 491 -0.62 15.72 -39.57
C THR A 491 -1.22 14.61 -38.69
N GLY A 492 -0.91 14.61 -37.41
CA GLY A 492 -1.27 13.53 -36.49
C GLY A 492 -0.46 12.25 -36.68
N ASN A 493 0.59 12.28 -37.50
CA ASN A 493 1.50 11.18 -37.77
C ASN A 493 2.95 11.61 -37.51
N ALA A 494 3.95 10.74 -37.68
CA ALA A 494 5.36 11.09 -37.54
C ALA A 494 5.92 11.57 -38.90
N SER A 495 5.40 12.70 -39.41
CA SER A 495 5.71 13.25 -40.74
C SER A 495 7.09 13.94 -40.86
N GLY A 496 7.79 14.11 -39.73
CA GLY A 496 9.08 14.78 -39.69
C GLY A 496 9.03 16.19 -39.07
N GLN A 497 7.87 16.68 -38.66
CA GLN A 497 7.77 17.98 -37.96
C GLN A 497 8.37 17.92 -36.56
N CYS A 498 8.26 16.77 -35.89
CA CYS A 498 8.83 16.52 -34.57
C CYS A 498 9.92 15.47 -34.63
N GLN A 499 11.19 15.88 -34.43
CA GLN A 499 12.35 14.98 -34.55
C GLN A 499 13.29 15.08 -33.35
N ILE A 500 13.91 13.95 -32.98
CA ILE A 500 15.07 13.86 -32.10
C ILE A 500 16.08 12.90 -32.73
N GLY A 501 17.35 13.35 -32.93
CA GLY A 501 18.41 12.51 -33.46
C GLY A 501 18.08 11.92 -34.84
N GLY A 502 17.29 12.62 -35.66
CA GLY A 502 16.87 12.14 -37.00
C GLY A 502 15.65 11.21 -36.97
N THR A 503 15.18 10.79 -35.83
CA THR A 503 13.95 9.99 -35.67
C THR A 503 12.73 10.88 -35.56
N SER A 504 11.69 10.58 -36.36
CA SER A 504 10.42 11.36 -36.37
C SER A 504 9.42 10.78 -35.39
N TYR A 505 8.67 11.67 -34.73
CA TYR A 505 7.64 11.34 -33.75
C TYR A 505 6.34 12.09 -34.03
N LYS A 506 5.21 11.46 -33.71
CA LYS A 506 3.88 12.07 -33.75
C LYS A 506 3.77 13.26 -32.79
N PHE A 507 4.39 13.15 -31.63
CA PHE A 507 4.63 14.23 -30.68
C PHE A 507 5.82 13.92 -29.78
N ILE A 508 6.38 14.97 -29.21
CA ILE A 508 7.46 14.89 -28.22
C ILE A 508 6.95 15.59 -26.96
N SER A 509 6.97 14.91 -25.82
CA SER A 509 6.70 15.47 -24.52
C SER A 509 7.97 15.50 -23.67
N ASP A 510 8.14 16.55 -22.90
CA ASP A 510 9.18 16.66 -21.87
C ASP A 510 8.54 16.51 -20.49
N ARG A 511 9.29 15.95 -19.56
CA ARG A 511 8.93 16.00 -18.14
C ARG A 511 9.29 17.37 -17.57
N VAL A 512 8.35 17.96 -16.85
CA VAL A 512 8.50 19.31 -16.26
C VAL A 512 7.88 19.35 -14.88
N ASN A 513 8.39 20.23 -14.03
CA ASN A 513 7.65 20.63 -12.84
C ASN A 513 6.60 21.65 -13.24
N VAL A 514 5.36 21.36 -12.88
CA VAL A 514 4.29 22.36 -12.94
C VAL A 514 3.87 22.72 -11.52
N ASP A 515 3.29 23.78 -11.47
CA ASP A 515 2.78 24.67 -10.45
C ASP A 515 2.12 24.03 -9.20
N GLU A 516 1.29 24.80 -8.58
CA GLU A 516 0.70 24.54 -7.27
C GLU A 516 -0.64 23.84 -7.40
N ALA A 517 -0.89 22.90 -6.51
CA ALA A 517 -2.18 22.25 -6.30
C ALA A 517 -2.53 22.24 -4.81
N GLN A 518 -3.81 22.05 -4.50
CA GLN A 518 -4.31 21.97 -3.15
C GLN A 518 -5.26 20.79 -3.02
N MET A 519 -5.15 20.03 -1.93
CA MET A 519 -6.09 19.02 -1.50
C MET A 519 -6.65 19.41 -0.13
N GLN A 520 -7.98 19.37 -0.01
CA GLN A 520 -8.68 19.69 1.24
C GLN A 520 -9.70 18.61 1.53
N GLY A 521 -9.94 18.33 2.81
CA GLY A 521 -10.95 17.36 3.14
C GLY A 521 -11.33 17.27 4.59
N VAL A 522 -12.33 16.44 4.80
CA VAL A 522 -12.86 16.07 6.11
C VAL A 522 -12.97 14.57 6.19
N GLU A 523 -12.49 14.00 7.27
CA GLU A 523 -12.63 12.59 7.61
C GLU A 523 -13.41 12.47 8.91
N ALA A 524 -14.47 11.68 8.92
CA ALA A 524 -15.23 11.35 10.13
C ALA A 524 -15.24 9.84 10.33
N THR A 525 -15.08 9.38 11.56
CA THR A 525 -15.12 7.97 11.94
C THR A 525 -16.07 7.76 13.10
N LEU A 526 -16.68 6.59 13.16
CA LEU A 526 -17.48 6.13 14.28
C LEU A 526 -17.28 4.63 14.45
N ASP A 527 -16.88 4.22 15.64
CA ASP A 527 -16.76 2.84 16.07
C ASP A 527 -17.67 2.65 17.29
N TRP A 528 -18.56 1.66 17.21
CA TRP A 528 -19.57 1.44 18.24
C TRP A 528 -19.82 -0.04 18.51
N ASP A 529 -19.51 -0.46 19.72
CA ASP A 529 -19.94 -1.74 20.28
C ASP A 529 -21.39 -1.62 20.74
N ILE A 530 -22.35 -1.82 19.80
CA ILE A 530 -23.80 -1.72 20.07
C ILE A 530 -24.20 -2.68 21.19
N THR A 531 -23.62 -3.85 21.16
CA THR A 531 -23.69 -4.87 22.22
C THR A 531 -22.35 -5.59 22.30
N GLN A 532 -22.16 -6.49 23.26
CA GLN A 532 -20.96 -7.34 23.33
C GLN A 532 -20.75 -8.20 22.08
N SER A 533 -21.81 -8.45 21.29
CA SER A 533 -21.75 -9.30 20.10
C SER A 533 -21.98 -8.56 18.78
N VAL A 534 -22.31 -7.26 18.81
CA VAL A 534 -22.60 -6.47 17.60
C VAL A 534 -21.76 -5.21 17.61
N LYS A 535 -20.88 -5.08 16.60
CA LYS A 535 -20.00 -3.92 16.40
C LYS A 535 -20.37 -3.22 15.09
N LEU A 536 -20.39 -1.90 15.10
CA LEU A 536 -20.57 -1.05 13.92
C LEU A 536 -19.36 -0.14 13.76
N ALA A 537 -18.68 -0.23 12.63
CA ALA A 537 -17.64 0.70 12.23
C ALA A 537 -18.09 1.47 10.97
N THR A 538 -18.04 2.79 11.02
CA THR A 538 -18.36 3.62 9.88
C THR A 538 -17.33 4.73 9.69
N ASN A 539 -17.12 5.12 8.43
CA ASN A 539 -16.36 6.32 8.15
C ASN A 539 -16.91 7.05 6.93
N TYR A 540 -16.70 8.35 6.94
CA TYR A 540 -17.02 9.24 5.84
C TYR A 540 -15.80 10.09 5.50
N THR A 541 -15.52 10.24 4.21
CA THR A 541 -14.47 11.12 3.71
C THR A 541 -15.02 12.05 2.64
N PHE A 542 -14.75 13.32 2.81
CA PHE A 542 -14.87 14.33 1.75
C PHE A 542 -13.48 14.78 1.34
N THR A 543 -13.18 14.74 0.04
CA THR A 543 -11.91 15.23 -0.51
C THR A 543 -12.15 16.06 -1.76
N ALA A 544 -11.56 17.23 -1.81
CA ALA A 544 -11.52 18.10 -2.99
C ALA A 544 -10.08 18.41 -3.35
N SER A 545 -9.76 18.37 -4.64
CA SER A 545 -8.45 18.79 -5.16
C SER A 545 -8.65 19.89 -6.20
N GLU A 546 -7.71 20.83 -6.25
CA GLU A 546 -7.75 21.95 -7.18
C GLU A 546 -6.34 22.34 -7.62
N GLN A 547 -6.13 22.55 -8.91
CA GLN A 547 -4.93 23.18 -9.44
C GLN A 547 -4.99 24.68 -9.19
N LYS A 548 -3.99 25.24 -8.52
CA LYS A 548 -3.94 26.67 -8.13
C LYS A 548 -3.26 27.54 -9.18
N SER A 549 -2.55 26.94 -10.12
CA SER A 549 -1.82 27.65 -11.17
C SER A 549 -1.83 26.88 -12.49
N GLY A 550 -1.24 27.48 -13.53
CA GLY A 550 -1.15 26.87 -14.87
C GLY A 550 -2.44 26.93 -15.69
N PRO A 551 -2.44 26.33 -16.90
CA PRO A 551 -3.56 26.37 -17.84
C PRO A 551 -4.84 25.72 -17.34
N GLN A 552 -4.74 24.83 -16.36
CA GLN A 552 -5.87 24.08 -15.79
C GLN A 552 -6.27 24.57 -14.38
N LYS A 553 -5.94 25.83 -14.05
CA LYS A 553 -6.33 26.43 -12.77
C LYS A 553 -7.83 26.29 -12.51
N GLY A 554 -8.19 25.90 -11.28
CA GLY A 554 -9.57 25.67 -10.85
C GLY A 554 -10.12 24.28 -11.19
N LYS A 555 -9.34 23.42 -11.88
CA LYS A 555 -9.73 22.05 -12.21
C LYS A 555 -9.19 21.05 -11.18
N ALA A 556 -9.86 19.92 -11.05
CA ALA A 556 -9.40 18.86 -10.16
C ALA A 556 -8.07 18.26 -10.64
N LEU A 557 -7.23 17.86 -9.66
CA LEU A 557 -5.90 17.36 -9.93
C LEU A 557 -5.90 15.88 -10.36
N ASN A 558 -6.80 15.08 -9.79
CA ASN A 558 -6.86 13.63 -9.96
C ASN A 558 -8.30 13.13 -10.04
N GLN A 559 -8.46 11.93 -10.61
CA GLN A 559 -9.73 11.19 -10.59
C GLN A 559 -10.01 10.64 -9.19
N MET A 560 -10.59 11.45 -8.31
CA MET A 560 -10.90 11.08 -6.93
C MET A 560 -12.37 11.27 -6.63
N PRO A 561 -13.03 10.31 -5.95
CA PRO A 561 -14.39 10.50 -5.48
C PRO A 561 -14.41 11.62 -4.43
N ARG A 562 -15.32 12.58 -4.60
CA ARG A 562 -15.46 13.68 -3.63
C ARG A 562 -16.00 13.21 -2.28
N HIS A 563 -16.89 12.23 -2.32
CA HIS A 563 -17.55 11.68 -1.14
C HIS A 563 -17.35 10.17 -1.11
N MET A 564 -16.92 9.67 0.01
CA MET A 564 -16.84 8.23 0.28
C MET A 564 -17.52 7.94 1.60
N PHE A 565 -18.19 6.82 1.68
CA PHE A 565 -18.76 6.32 2.91
C PHE A 565 -18.55 4.81 2.99
N ASN A 566 -18.06 4.34 4.12
CA ASN A 566 -17.91 2.92 4.41
C ASN A 566 -18.64 2.61 5.71
N ALA A 567 -19.31 1.47 5.75
CA ALA A 567 -19.92 0.94 6.95
C ALA A 567 -19.72 -0.56 7.02
N THR A 568 -19.35 -1.06 8.18
CA THR A 568 -19.23 -2.49 8.47
C THR A 568 -19.98 -2.78 9.75
N LEU A 569 -20.88 -3.75 9.70
CA LEU A 569 -21.57 -4.30 10.86
C LEU A 569 -21.08 -5.72 11.07
N ASP A 570 -20.44 -5.99 12.19
CA ASP A 570 -19.99 -7.32 12.59
C ASP A 570 -20.90 -7.85 13.70
N TRP A 571 -21.39 -9.09 13.56
CA TRP A 571 -22.25 -9.75 14.52
C TRP A 571 -21.76 -11.16 14.85
N GLN A 572 -21.30 -11.35 16.07
CA GLN A 572 -21.01 -12.66 16.65
C GLN A 572 -22.32 -13.28 17.13
N ALA A 573 -23.02 -13.99 16.23
CA ALA A 573 -24.35 -14.54 16.51
C ALA A 573 -24.33 -15.68 17.52
N THR A 574 -23.26 -16.47 17.55
CA THR A 574 -22.97 -17.52 18.54
C THR A 574 -21.46 -17.63 18.72
N ASP A 575 -20.97 -18.42 19.67
CA ASP A 575 -19.54 -18.68 19.85
C ASP A 575 -18.87 -19.28 18.59
N GLN A 576 -19.65 -19.90 17.71
CA GLN A 576 -19.17 -20.54 16.49
C GLN A 576 -19.45 -19.74 15.23
N LEU A 577 -20.53 -18.94 15.19
CA LEU A 577 -21.00 -18.22 14.01
C LEU A 577 -20.79 -16.72 14.15
N GLY A 578 -19.86 -16.18 13.38
CA GLY A 578 -19.70 -14.75 13.13
C GLY A 578 -20.26 -14.40 11.75
N THR A 579 -20.94 -13.26 11.64
CA THR A 579 -21.45 -12.73 10.38
C THR A 579 -21.11 -11.26 10.26
N TRP A 580 -21.03 -10.77 9.02
CA TRP A 580 -20.75 -9.36 8.77
C TRP A 580 -21.52 -8.85 7.55
N ALA A 581 -21.80 -7.55 7.56
CA ALA A 581 -22.32 -6.82 6.42
C ALA A 581 -21.44 -5.59 6.17
N ARG A 582 -21.08 -5.32 4.91
CA ARG A 582 -20.24 -4.20 4.53
C ARG A 582 -20.89 -3.39 3.41
N MET A 583 -20.79 -2.07 3.49
CA MET A 583 -21.21 -1.15 2.43
C MET A 583 -20.05 -0.19 2.11
N ASN A 584 -19.72 -0.06 0.83
CA ASN A 584 -18.75 0.89 0.33
C ASN A 584 -19.42 1.78 -0.72
N TYR A 585 -19.62 3.04 -0.42
CA TYR A 585 -20.07 4.07 -1.35
C TYR A 585 -18.88 4.86 -1.89
N ARG A 586 -18.80 4.98 -3.21
CA ARG A 586 -17.84 5.82 -3.91
C ARG A 586 -18.62 6.88 -4.68
N GLY A 587 -18.42 8.12 -4.31
CA GLY A 587 -19.09 9.26 -4.91
C GLY A 587 -18.61 9.55 -6.32
N LYS A 588 -19.35 10.39 -7.01
CA LYS A 588 -18.99 10.95 -8.30
C LYS A 588 -17.61 11.62 -8.25
N THR A 589 -16.77 11.39 -9.26
CA THR A 589 -15.53 12.16 -9.47
C THR A 589 -15.80 13.39 -10.32
N SER A 590 -14.98 14.44 -10.17
CA SER A 590 -14.96 15.60 -11.08
C SER A 590 -14.15 15.27 -12.33
N ASP A 591 -14.36 16.04 -13.40
CA ASP A 591 -13.42 16.12 -14.50
C ASP A 591 -12.04 16.49 -13.93
N TYR A 592 -11.02 15.81 -14.37
CA TYR A 592 -9.68 15.89 -13.80
C TYR A 592 -8.61 16.03 -14.88
N LEU A 593 -7.45 16.52 -14.49
CA LEU A 593 -6.30 16.52 -15.38
C LEU A 593 -5.76 15.09 -15.52
N GLY A 594 -5.88 14.54 -16.73
CA GLY A 594 -5.13 13.36 -17.14
C GLY A 594 -3.64 13.71 -17.32
N ARG A 595 -2.94 13.00 -18.20
CA ARG A 595 -1.51 13.27 -18.41
C ARG A 595 -1.26 14.64 -19.06
N THR A 596 -2.01 14.98 -20.09
CA THR A 596 -1.85 16.23 -20.87
C THR A 596 -3.16 16.92 -21.18
N THR A 597 -4.29 16.28 -20.99
CA THR A 597 -5.63 16.79 -21.30
C THR A 597 -6.60 16.49 -20.17
N MET A 598 -7.71 17.20 -20.15
CA MET A 598 -8.82 16.90 -19.24
C MET A 598 -9.49 15.57 -19.63
N SER A 599 -9.84 14.80 -18.62
CA SER A 599 -10.64 13.58 -18.72
C SER A 599 -11.95 13.80 -17.95
N ASP A 600 -13.02 13.19 -18.42
CA ASP A 600 -14.34 13.27 -17.79
C ASP A 600 -14.32 12.55 -16.43
N GLY A 601 -15.09 13.05 -15.49
CA GLY A 601 -15.35 12.40 -14.22
C GLY A 601 -16.24 11.17 -14.38
N THR A 602 -16.26 10.32 -13.37
CA THR A 602 -17.03 9.09 -13.34
C THR A 602 -18.22 9.20 -12.38
N PRO A 603 -19.35 8.49 -12.62
CA PRO A 603 -20.49 8.49 -11.71
C PRO A 603 -20.19 7.77 -10.39
N SER A 604 -21.13 7.87 -9.46
CA SER A 604 -21.03 7.16 -8.17
C SER A 604 -21.48 5.71 -8.28
N TYR A 605 -20.97 4.87 -7.38
CA TYR A 605 -21.42 3.49 -7.21
C TYR A 605 -21.38 3.06 -5.74
N THR A 606 -22.15 2.01 -5.43
CA THR A 606 -22.19 1.41 -4.10
C THR A 606 -22.07 -0.10 -4.22
N PHE A 607 -21.19 -0.67 -3.42
CA PHE A 607 -21.13 -2.11 -3.19
C PHE A 607 -21.66 -2.44 -1.81
N VAL A 608 -22.38 -3.55 -1.73
CA VAL A 608 -22.84 -4.17 -0.49
C VAL A 608 -22.39 -5.62 -0.51
N ASP A 609 -21.72 -6.01 0.55
CA ASP A 609 -21.16 -7.34 0.72
C ASP A 609 -21.72 -7.95 2.01
N LEU A 610 -21.95 -9.25 2.01
CA LEU A 610 -22.40 -10.03 3.15
C LEU A 610 -21.53 -11.27 3.30
N GLY A 611 -21.24 -11.66 4.51
CA GLY A 611 -20.49 -12.89 4.73
C GLY A 611 -20.47 -13.33 6.17
N GLY A 612 -19.72 -14.38 6.42
CA GLY A 612 -19.53 -14.88 7.76
C GLY A 612 -18.55 -16.04 7.83
N THR A 613 -18.27 -16.41 9.05
CA THR A 613 -17.38 -17.51 9.41
C THR A 613 -18.09 -18.48 10.34
N TYR A 614 -17.82 -19.76 10.18
CA TYR A 614 -18.32 -20.81 11.06
C TYR A 614 -17.18 -21.66 11.58
N ARG A 615 -16.96 -21.65 12.89
CA ARG A 615 -15.95 -22.46 13.57
C ARG A 615 -16.49 -23.88 13.81
N VAL A 616 -16.08 -24.82 12.95
CA VAL A 616 -16.49 -26.24 13.03
C VAL A 616 -15.83 -26.90 14.25
N THR A 617 -14.54 -26.63 14.43
CA THR A 617 -13.74 -27.05 15.59
C THR A 617 -12.80 -25.89 15.97
N LYS A 618 -12.04 -26.05 17.06
CA LYS A 618 -11.01 -25.04 17.40
C LYS A 618 -9.92 -24.86 16.32
N ASN A 619 -9.77 -25.81 15.43
CA ASN A 619 -8.74 -25.86 14.39
C ASN A 619 -9.28 -25.71 12.97
N VAL A 620 -10.61 -25.66 12.77
CA VAL A 620 -11.25 -25.60 11.46
C VAL A 620 -12.29 -24.51 11.43
N LYS A 621 -12.09 -23.52 10.60
CA LYS A 621 -13.03 -22.41 10.36
C LYS A 621 -13.42 -22.40 8.87
N LEU A 622 -14.71 -22.34 8.60
CA LEU A 622 -15.26 -22.15 7.26
C LEU A 622 -15.56 -20.67 7.06
N LEU A 623 -15.37 -20.19 5.84
CA LEU A 623 -15.67 -18.82 5.43
C LEU A 623 -16.61 -18.87 4.23
N ALA A 624 -17.57 -17.96 4.20
CA ALA A 624 -18.43 -17.77 3.03
C ALA A 624 -18.81 -16.29 2.90
N GLY A 625 -18.92 -15.81 1.66
CA GLY A 625 -19.30 -14.42 1.40
C GLY A 625 -19.95 -14.25 0.02
N VAL A 626 -20.83 -13.25 -0.05
CA VAL A 626 -21.41 -12.74 -1.29
C VAL A 626 -21.00 -11.28 -1.40
N TYR A 627 -20.23 -10.96 -2.42
CA TYR A 627 -19.72 -9.62 -2.67
C TYR A 627 -20.50 -8.97 -3.81
N ASN A 628 -20.70 -7.65 -3.72
CA ASN A 628 -21.53 -6.91 -4.66
C ASN A 628 -22.92 -7.56 -4.82
N VAL A 629 -23.61 -7.74 -3.70
CA VAL A 629 -24.90 -8.45 -3.60
C VAL A 629 -25.92 -7.95 -4.63
N PHE A 630 -25.94 -6.64 -4.90
CA PHE A 630 -26.88 -6.04 -5.84
C PHE A 630 -26.42 -6.09 -7.30
N ASN A 631 -25.27 -6.73 -7.56
CA ASN A 631 -24.67 -6.86 -8.89
C ASN A 631 -24.52 -5.53 -9.63
N LYS A 632 -24.06 -4.48 -8.92
CA LYS A 632 -23.78 -3.19 -9.57
C LYS A 632 -22.65 -3.37 -10.57
N GLU A 633 -22.93 -3.10 -11.81
CA GLU A 633 -21.92 -3.08 -12.88
C GLU A 633 -21.09 -1.80 -12.82
N VAL A 634 -19.77 -1.99 -12.93
CA VAL A 634 -18.78 -0.93 -13.11
C VAL A 634 -17.95 -1.32 -14.33
N ASP A 635 -18.33 -0.77 -15.47
CA ASP A 635 -17.75 -1.05 -16.77
C ASP A 635 -16.79 0.06 -17.23
N TYR A 636 -15.99 -0.27 -18.25
CA TYR A 636 -14.97 0.64 -18.76
C TYR A 636 -15.55 1.89 -19.45
N GLN A 637 -16.71 1.81 -20.05
CA GLN A 637 -17.27 2.93 -20.83
C GLN A 637 -17.73 4.05 -19.91
N GLU A 638 -18.38 3.68 -18.78
CA GLU A 638 -18.94 4.64 -17.84
C GLU A 638 -17.91 5.04 -16.75
N TYR A 639 -17.08 4.08 -16.28
CA TYR A 639 -16.21 4.27 -15.12
C TYR A 639 -14.72 4.31 -15.45
N GLN A 640 -14.33 4.10 -16.70
CA GLN A 640 -12.94 4.00 -17.17
C GLN A 640 -12.14 2.87 -16.46
N THR A 641 -12.83 1.97 -15.81
CA THR A 641 -12.30 0.77 -15.17
C THR A 641 -13.35 -0.33 -15.17
N VAL A 642 -12.91 -1.58 -15.04
CA VAL A 642 -13.82 -2.73 -14.83
C VAL A 642 -13.61 -3.25 -13.42
N LEU A 643 -14.68 -3.43 -12.67
CA LEU A 643 -14.69 -4.08 -11.37
C LEU A 643 -15.58 -5.31 -11.41
N ASP A 644 -15.31 -6.28 -10.51
CA ASP A 644 -16.10 -7.50 -10.42
C ASP A 644 -17.58 -7.21 -10.14
N GLY A 645 -18.46 -7.95 -10.82
CA GLY A 645 -19.87 -8.05 -10.52
C GLY A 645 -20.13 -8.80 -9.20
N ARG A 646 -21.33 -9.35 -9.05
CA ARG A 646 -21.62 -10.22 -7.91
C ARG A 646 -20.77 -11.47 -7.97
N ARG A 647 -20.19 -11.84 -6.83
CA ARG A 647 -19.34 -13.03 -6.70
C ARG A 647 -19.55 -13.72 -5.36
N TYR A 648 -19.27 -15.02 -5.36
CA TYR A 648 -19.45 -15.90 -4.21
C TYR A 648 -18.09 -16.47 -3.82
N THR A 649 -17.68 -16.26 -2.57
CA THR A 649 -16.44 -16.82 -2.06
C THR A 649 -16.75 -17.87 -1.00
N VAL A 650 -16.05 -18.98 -1.05
CA VAL A 650 -16.03 -20.01 -0.01
C VAL A 650 -14.59 -20.33 0.35
N GLY A 651 -14.35 -20.60 1.61
CA GLY A 651 -13.00 -20.89 2.09
C GLY A 651 -12.97 -21.78 3.32
N VAL A 652 -11.80 -22.35 3.55
CA VAL A 652 -11.47 -23.12 4.74
C VAL A 652 -10.16 -22.58 5.31
N ASP A 653 -10.16 -22.34 6.61
CA ASP A 653 -8.99 -21.97 7.37
C ASP A 653 -8.70 -23.10 8.38
N LEU A 654 -7.54 -23.70 8.29
CA LEU A 654 -7.04 -24.78 9.13
C LEU A 654 -5.90 -24.25 9.99
N SER A 655 -5.99 -24.37 11.31
CA SER A 655 -4.94 -23.96 12.25
C SER A 655 -4.54 -25.10 13.18
N PHE A 656 -3.29 -25.12 13.64
CA PHE A 656 -2.76 -26.15 14.55
C PHE A 656 -1.78 -25.53 15.56
#